data_b0cf9db8bf1a404dd16ec2996147db6d
#
_entry.id   b0cf9db8bf1a404dd16ec2996147db6d
#
_cell.length_a   1.000
_cell.length_b   1.000
_cell.length_c   1.000
_cell.angle_alpha   90.00
_cell.angle_beta   90.00
_cell.angle_gamma   90.00
#
_symmetry.space_group_name_H-M   'P 1'
#
loop_
_entity.id
_entity.type
_entity.pdbx_description
1 polymer ?
#
loop_
_entity_poly.entity_id
_entity_poly.type
_entity_poly.pdbx_seq_one_letter_code
_entity_poly.pdbx_strand_id
1 'polypeptide(L)'
;MQLLNWTANKTNSVGRLILMAVLGGVLVAAMALPVVAATGILVRNTSDKFTALSVDSSTLPQRSAIYDSDGKLITYVYGVNLGSGKTSPGIDRQPVDYSQISPNMLVAIVAIEDDRFWQHGALDVKGTIRALVNDLEHKPIQGGSTLEQQYVKNVLILESLNDPAAQQAAAADTMSRKLDQLRMAVNIAHTMSKQEILAGYLNDSYFGSGAWGIEAAAETYFNTTAAKLTMVQAATLAGIVENPQAYDPLNNPATSVERRNTVLARITQTNPTALGAADAVKLGQEKLVLHPGAVQSGCSASSVGDNAFFCDYVMHALLLDSQLGPTTQARAEMLATGGLKIYTTVSEKDQASATQAVNWVLPSNSKTYNPAHNAATEVLIQPGTGKVLAIAEDRPYGTGPGQTEVDYAANTQYGGGAGVQTGSSSKLFTLITALEAGVPFGFQLTVPGTQTVSGYTNCAGQPTGYYNGATGVFNVTNAEGPDSSSTDSLYTGTTGSINVFFAHLEQQVGLCNVVKTAVNLGVTRVDGRSLLQADGRNQEPADDYPAFTLGVINVSPMSMAAAYAVPASNGVYCSPVVLTKIVNNTGKSLPVPSAGCHQAIPVRVAQAVNYILQGVFTFPNGTAYGSGLADYQAAGKTGTSNVANGNGTPYAAFAGYTTALAGYVSVFNPASPTMYTMAYDSARYQGEYGGLNMPAEMFGANAPLSVWHTTFDHARLTGSTDFQPVPAGSSLWDAGTGQAVKQPAKKKTAKGNQGNNNGNGNGNNGGDNNGGDGNGGDGNGNGGGFNGTPVTDPLANLP
;
A
#
# COMPACT_ATOMS: atom_id res chain seq x y z
N MET A 1 -20.72 -39.10 95.14
CA MET A 1 -20.59 -40.13 94.07
C MET A 1 -21.23 -39.72 92.69
N GLN A 2 -22.16 -38.79 92.65
CA GLN A 2 -22.83 -38.39 91.37
C GLN A 2 -22.01 -37.40 90.51
N LEU A 3 -21.07 -36.65 91.06
CA LEU A 3 -20.18 -35.70 90.31
C LEU A 3 -19.07 -36.37 89.55
N LEU A 4 -18.55 -37.51 90.02
CA LEU A 4 -17.46 -38.29 89.38
C LEU A 4 -17.96 -39.06 88.14
N ASN A 5 -19.25 -39.42 88.07
CA ASN A 5 -19.83 -40.12 86.91
C ASN A 5 -20.16 -39.13 85.75
N TRP A 6 -20.33 -37.86 86.04
CA TRP A 6 -20.65 -36.84 84.97
C TRP A 6 -19.40 -36.38 84.21
N THR A 7 -18.21 -36.30 84.89
CA THR A 7 -16.92 -35.98 84.28
C THR A 7 -16.39 -37.14 83.47
N ALA A 8 -16.55 -38.39 83.88
CA ALA A 8 -16.15 -39.58 83.13
C ALA A 8 -16.92 -39.77 81.83
N ASN A 9 -18.20 -39.41 81.80
CA ASN A 9 -19.03 -39.47 80.57
C ASN A 9 -18.72 -38.35 79.58
N LYS A 10 -18.33 -37.16 80.08
CA LYS A 10 -17.94 -36.04 79.19
C LYS A 10 -16.59 -36.24 78.49
N THR A 11 -15.61 -36.81 79.25
CA THR A 11 -14.27 -37.12 78.67
C THR A 11 -14.39 -38.27 77.68
N ASN A 12 -15.22 -39.23 77.87
CA ASN A 12 -15.49 -40.28 76.86
C ASN A 12 -16.22 -39.79 75.64
N SER A 13 -17.11 -38.80 75.75
CA SER A 13 -17.76 -38.21 74.60
C SER A 13 -16.86 -37.27 73.76
N VAL A 14 -15.97 -36.52 74.42
CA VAL A 14 -14.95 -35.73 73.75
C VAL A 14 -13.92 -36.61 73.03
N GLY A 15 -13.49 -37.69 73.73
CA GLY A 15 -12.57 -38.69 73.15
C GLY A 15 -13.18 -39.38 71.93
N ARG A 16 -14.49 -39.70 71.95
CA ARG A 16 -15.23 -40.25 70.82
C ARG A 16 -15.39 -39.22 69.63
N LEU A 17 -15.63 -37.97 69.95
CA LEU A 17 -15.68 -36.89 68.95
C LEU A 17 -14.32 -36.69 68.28
N ILE A 18 -13.25 -36.68 69.05
CA ILE A 18 -11.90 -36.57 68.50
C ILE A 18 -11.56 -37.82 67.65
N LEU A 19 -11.93 -39.00 68.12
CA LEU A 19 -11.70 -40.26 67.40
C LEU A 19 -12.55 -40.27 66.08
N MET A 20 -13.82 -39.81 66.13
CA MET A 20 -14.62 -39.69 64.92
C MET A 20 -14.08 -38.63 63.94
N ALA A 21 -13.59 -37.51 64.42
CA ALA A 21 -12.93 -36.48 63.56
C ALA A 21 -11.65 -37.01 62.95
N VAL A 22 -10.83 -37.73 63.69
CA VAL A 22 -9.60 -38.40 63.21
C VAL A 22 -9.94 -39.50 62.20
N LEU A 23 -10.91 -40.35 62.49
CA LEU A 23 -11.36 -41.43 61.63
C LEU A 23 -12.05 -40.83 60.35
N GLY A 24 -12.82 -39.77 60.49
CA GLY A 24 -13.38 -39.01 59.37
C GLY A 24 -12.26 -38.40 58.47
N GLY A 25 -11.28 -37.76 59.07
CA GLY A 25 -10.09 -37.22 58.38
C GLY A 25 -9.27 -38.29 57.69
N VAL A 26 -9.04 -39.44 58.35
CA VAL A 26 -8.35 -40.62 57.75
C VAL A 26 -9.16 -41.24 56.62
N LEU A 27 -10.49 -41.29 56.72
CA LEU A 27 -11.39 -41.78 55.69
C LEU A 27 -11.41 -40.83 54.43
N VAL A 28 -11.44 -39.54 54.67
CA VAL A 28 -11.36 -38.54 53.60
C VAL A 28 -9.96 -38.60 52.93
N ALA A 29 -8.90 -38.70 53.69
CA ALA A 29 -7.55 -38.92 53.20
C ALA A 29 -7.42 -40.24 52.43
N ALA A 30 -8.00 -41.33 52.93
CA ALA A 30 -7.97 -42.64 52.30
C ALA A 30 -8.80 -42.69 50.99
N MET A 31 -9.85 -41.86 50.84
CA MET A 31 -10.59 -41.71 49.61
C MET A 31 -9.92 -40.73 48.65
N ALA A 32 -9.24 -39.72 49.14
CA ALA A 32 -8.52 -38.72 48.30
C ALA A 32 -7.16 -39.27 47.81
N LEU A 33 -6.43 -40.02 48.58
CA LEU A 33 -5.11 -40.56 48.21
C LEU A 33 -5.12 -41.46 46.97
N PRO A 34 -6.09 -42.39 46.76
CA PRO A 34 -6.15 -43.20 45.55
C PRO A 34 -6.49 -42.35 44.31
N VAL A 35 -7.32 -41.32 44.47
CA VAL A 35 -7.68 -40.40 43.37
C VAL A 35 -6.46 -39.57 43.00
N VAL A 36 -5.74 -39.00 43.97
CA VAL A 36 -4.51 -38.23 43.71
C VAL A 36 -3.40 -39.13 43.19
N ALA A 37 -3.24 -40.36 43.71
CA ALA A 37 -2.27 -41.32 43.20
C ALA A 37 -2.63 -41.81 41.78
N ALA A 38 -3.91 -42.13 41.54
CA ALA A 38 -4.39 -42.53 40.21
C ALA A 38 -4.23 -41.39 39.16
N THR A 39 -4.52 -40.17 39.58
CA THR A 39 -4.31 -38.98 38.74
C THR A 39 -2.82 -38.78 38.46
N GLY A 40 -1.96 -38.91 39.45
CA GLY A 40 -0.51 -38.81 39.31
C GLY A 40 0.09 -39.93 38.45
N ILE A 41 -0.38 -41.17 38.58
CA ILE A 41 0.02 -42.32 37.73
C ILE A 41 -0.54 -42.18 36.32
N LEU A 42 -1.77 -41.70 36.14
CA LEU A 42 -2.36 -41.44 34.83
C LEU A 42 -1.60 -40.33 34.08
N VAL A 43 -1.26 -39.24 34.76
CA VAL A 43 -0.45 -38.15 34.21
C VAL A 43 0.93 -38.65 33.83
N ARG A 44 1.60 -39.45 34.69
CA ARG A 44 2.92 -40.01 34.39
C ARG A 44 2.92 -41.02 33.24
N ASN A 45 1.95 -41.91 33.14
CA ASN A 45 1.89 -42.96 32.12
C ASN A 45 1.36 -42.49 30.78
N THR A 46 0.80 -41.27 30.70
CA THR A 46 0.28 -40.70 29.45
C THR A 46 1.18 -39.57 28.94
N SER A 47 2.15 -39.09 29.75
CA SER A 47 3.11 -38.06 29.29
C SER A 47 3.91 -38.48 28.07
N ASP A 48 4.20 -39.78 27.90
CA ASP A 48 4.98 -40.30 26.77
C ASP A 48 4.16 -40.44 25.47
N LYS A 49 2.86 -40.23 25.50
CA LYS A 49 1.97 -40.31 24.33
C LYS A 49 1.49 -38.97 23.79
N PHE A 50 1.72 -37.89 24.52
CA PHE A 50 1.43 -36.55 24.01
C PHE A 50 2.69 -35.97 23.41
N THR A 51 2.69 -35.76 22.11
CA THR A 51 3.60 -34.83 21.42
C THR A 51 3.69 -33.58 22.29
N ALA A 52 4.91 -33.25 22.71
CA ALA A 52 5.17 -32.04 23.48
C ALA A 52 4.43 -30.88 22.81
N LEU A 53 3.49 -30.26 23.50
CA LEU A 53 2.95 -28.98 23.09
C LEU A 53 4.13 -28.01 23.18
N SER A 54 4.86 -27.84 22.10
CA SER A 54 5.81 -26.74 22.01
C SER A 54 4.95 -25.53 21.82
N VAL A 55 4.67 -24.82 22.91
CA VAL A 55 4.04 -23.53 22.85
C VAL A 55 5.06 -22.56 22.28
N ASP A 56 5.18 -22.57 20.98
CA ASP A 56 5.92 -21.54 20.25
C ASP A 56 4.99 -20.34 20.07
N SER A 57 5.09 -19.36 20.97
CA SER A 57 4.29 -18.14 20.89
C SER A 57 4.48 -17.39 19.57
N SER A 58 5.55 -17.70 18.83
CA SER A 58 5.81 -17.13 17.51
C SER A 58 4.85 -17.68 16.44
N THR A 59 4.27 -18.86 16.65
CA THR A 59 3.32 -19.45 15.69
C THR A 59 1.88 -19.00 15.92
N LEU A 60 1.59 -18.37 17.07
CA LEU A 60 0.26 -17.86 17.37
C LEU A 60 -0.08 -16.62 16.54
N PRO A 61 -1.36 -16.41 16.23
CA PRO A 61 -1.81 -15.26 15.49
C PRO A 61 -1.33 -13.94 16.09
N GLN A 62 -0.83 -13.04 15.26
CA GLN A 62 -0.38 -11.69 15.63
C GLN A 62 -0.50 -10.72 14.46
N ARG A 63 -0.68 -9.44 14.78
CA ARG A 63 -0.81 -8.39 13.77
C ARG A 63 0.42 -8.27 12.88
N SER A 64 0.22 -7.98 11.61
CA SER A 64 1.30 -7.58 10.71
C SER A 64 1.55 -6.08 10.77
N ALA A 65 2.68 -5.63 10.25
CA ALA A 65 3.06 -4.22 10.22
C ALA A 65 3.65 -3.84 8.86
N ILE A 66 3.27 -2.67 8.35
CA ILE A 66 3.78 -2.09 7.10
C ILE A 66 4.69 -0.92 7.46
N TYR A 67 5.89 -0.92 6.88
CA TYR A 67 6.93 0.09 7.09
C TYR A 67 7.27 0.78 5.78
N ASP A 68 7.70 2.04 5.86
CA ASP A 68 8.25 2.79 4.74
C ASP A 68 9.67 2.30 4.35
N SER A 69 10.29 2.97 3.39
CA SER A 69 11.64 2.64 2.90
C SER A 69 12.73 2.82 3.95
N ASP A 70 12.53 3.69 4.94
CA ASP A 70 13.47 3.98 6.01
C ASP A 70 13.22 3.12 7.26
N GLY A 71 12.16 2.27 7.25
CA GLY A 71 11.79 1.36 8.34
C GLY A 71 10.91 2.02 9.41
N LYS A 72 10.32 3.18 9.14
CA LYS A 72 9.32 3.81 10.00
C LYS A 72 7.97 3.11 9.80
N LEU A 73 7.25 2.84 10.88
CA LEU A 73 5.93 2.23 10.82
C LEU A 73 4.92 3.16 10.14
N ILE A 74 4.23 2.62 9.13
CA ILE A 74 3.08 3.27 8.47
C ILE A 74 1.80 2.87 9.19
N THR A 75 1.55 1.57 9.29
CA THR A 75 0.32 1.03 9.91
C THR A 75 0.50 -0.41 10.34
N TYR A 76 -0.41 -0.86 11.21
CA TYR A 76 -0.61 -2.29 11.47
C TYR A 76 -1.69 -2.87 10.56
N VAL A 77 -1.66 -4.20 10.41
CA VAL A 77 -2.69 -4.94 9.67
C VAL A 77 -3.20 -6.08 10.57
N TYR A 78 -4.44 -5.94 11.02
CA TYR A 78 -5.23 -6.98 11.65
C TYR A 78 -6.70 -6.78 11.24
N GLY A 79 -7.34 -7.83 10.74
CA GLY A 79 -8.65 -7.73 10.12
C GLY A 79 -8.59 -7.14 8.70
N VAL A 80 -8.58 -8.00 7.68
CA VAL A 80 -8.55 -7.59 6.27
C VAL A 80 -9.96 -7.66 5.71
N ASN A 81 -10.46 -6.54 5.18
CA ASN A 81 -11.74 -6.47 4.48
C ASN A 81 -11.55 -6.95 3.03
N LEU A 82 -12.27 -7.99 2.64
CA LEU A 82 -12.25 -8.56 1.30
C LEU A 82 -13.40 -8.06 0.41
N GLY A 83 -14.16 -7.08 0.88
CA GLY A 83 -15.39 -6.65 0.20
C GLY A 83 -16.55 -7.64 0.39
N SER A 84 -17.73 -7.30 -0.16
CA SER A 84 -18.96 -8.12 -0.10
C SER A 84 -19.34 -8.61 1.32
N GLY A 85 -18.95 -7.88 2.37
CA GLY A 85 -19.19 -8.25 3.76
C GLY A 85 -18.31 -9.39 4.29
N LYS A 86 -17.30 -9.82 3.54
CA LYS A 86 -16.30 -10.80 3.99
C LYS A 86 -15.12 -10.07 4.60
N THR A 87 -14.83 -10.38 5.85
CA THR A 87 -13.62 -9.93 6.54
C THR A 87 -12.81 -11.15 6.96
N SER A 88 -11.50 -11.08 6.84
CA SER A 88 -10.62 -12.00 7.57
C SER A 88 -10.45 -11.42 8.97
N PRO A 89 -11.02 -12.04 10.01
CA PRO A 89 -10.84 -11.56 11.37
C PRO A 89 -9.38 -11.68 11.74
N GLY A 90 -8.82 -10.62 12.24
CA GLY A 90 -7.46 -10.58 12.76
C GLY A 90 -7.44 -10.34 14.25
N ILE A 91 -6.26 -10.41 14.80
CA ILE A 91 -6.01 -10.19 16.21
C ILE A 91 -5.02 -9.06 16.37
N ASP A 92 -5.40 -8.08 17.16
CA ASP A 92 -4.46 -7.07 17.65
C ASP A 92 -3.63 -7.68 18.79
N ARG A 93 -2.58 -8.43 18.42
CA ARG A 93 -1.62 -9.06 19.32
C ARG A 93 -0.21 -8.79 18.84
N GLN A 94 0.61 -8.27 19.75
CA GLN A 94 2.04 -8.07 19.56
C GLN A 94 2.78 -8.66 20.77
N PRO A 95 3.42 -9.82 20.64
CA PRO A 95 4.19 -10.40 21.75
C PRO A 95 5.45 -9.57 22.02
N VAL A 96 5.78 -9.46 23.31
CA VAL A 96 6.99 -8.79 23.81
C VAL A 96 7.76 -9.70 24.75
N ASP A 97 9.08 -9.52 24.83
CA ASP A 97 9.91 -10.27 25.73
C ASP A 97 9.63 -9.90 27.20
N TYR A 98 9.95 -10.82 28.13
CA TYR A 98 9.81 -10.57 29.58
C TYR A 98 10.48 -9.27 30.03
N SER A 99 11.64 -8.93 29.48
CA SER A 99 12.40 -7.71 29.79
C SER A 99 11.73 -6.43 29.29
N GLN A 100 10.78 -6.54 28.38
CA GLN A 100 9.99 -5.44 27.80
C GLN A 100 8.64 -5.23 28.54
N ILE A 101 8.39 -5.98 29.60
CA ILE A 101 7.18 -5.83 30.44
C ILE A 101 7.55 -5.08 31.71
N SER A 102 6.77 -4.06 32.05
CA SER A 102 6.98 -3.29 33.29
C SER A 102 6.98 -4.18 34.53
N PRO A 103 7.94 -4.03 35.46
CA PRO A 103 7.91 -4.72 36.75
C PRO A 103 6.60 -4.51 37.51
N ASN A 104 5.93 -3.37 37.34
CA ASN A 104 4.62 -3.11 37.96
C ASN A 104 3.56 -4.11 37.46
N MET A 105 3.60 -4.44 36.14
CA MET A 105 2.63 -5.39 35.57
C MET A 105 2.91 -6.82 36.06
N LEU A 106 4.19 -7.21 36.10
CA LEU A 106 4.59 -8.54 36.63
C LEU A 106 4.14 -8.74 38.04
N VAL A 107 4.30 -7.72 38.89
CA VAL A 107 3.83 -7.76 40.30
C VAL A 107 2.30 -7.79 40.37
N ALA A 108 1.60 -6.95 39.60
CA ALA A 108 0.16 -6.85 39.68
C ALA A 108 -0.54 -8.14 39.27
N ILE A 109 -0.10 -8.76 38.17
CA ILE A 109 -0.75 -9.97 37.66
C ILE A 109 -0.49 -11.19 38.57
N VAL A 110 0.74 -11.35 39.07
CA VAL A 110 1.07 -12.42 40.00
C VAL A 110 0.28 -12.24 41.30
N ALA A 111 0.16 -11.04 41.83
CA ALA A 111 -0.56 -10.77 43.05
C ALA A 111 -2.06 -11.13 42.97
N ILE A 112 -2.70 -10.94 41.82
CA ILE A 112 -4.15 -11.15 41.70
C ILE A 112 -4.50 -12.55 41.19
N GLU A 113 -3.72 -13.11 40.26
CA GLU A 113 -4.01 -14.40 39.61
C GLU A 113 -3.38 -15.60 40.34
N ASP A 114 -2.11 -15.45 40.82
CA ASP A 114 -1.37 -16.58 41.37
C ASP A 114 -0.26 -16.07 42.34
N ASP A 115 -0.64 -15.73 43.57
CA ASP A 115 0.24 -15.09 44.56
C ASP A 115 1.47 -15.90 44.94
N ARG A 116 1.49 -17.19 44.62
CA ARG A 116 2.59 -18.12 44.91
C ARG A 116 3.25 -18.65 43.65
N PHE A 117 3.01 -18.05 42.48
CA PHE A 117 3.55 -18.46 41.19
C PHE A 117 5.04 -18.84 41.25
N TRP A 118 5.85 -18.06 41.95
CA TRP A 118 7.28 -18.28 42.07
C TRP A 118 7.68 -19.46 43.00
N GLN A 119 6.71 -20.04 43.74
CA GLN A 119 6.95 -21.01 44.81
C GLN A 119 6.47 -22.44 44.50
N HIS A 120 5.62 -22.61 43.48
CA HIS A 120 5.07 -23.90 43.07
C HIS A 120 5.48 -24.30 41.66
N GLY A 121 5.20 -25.53 41.26
CA GLY A 121 5.28 -26.00 39.87
C GLY A 121 3.98 -25.75 39.11
N ALA A 122 3.65 -26.63 38.15
CA ALA A 122 2.44 -26.54 37.36
C ALA A 122 1.12 -26.57 38.18
N LEU A 123 1.20 -27.05 39.40
CA LEU A 123 0.08 -27.19 40.33
C LEU A 123 0.38 -26.51 41.67
N ASP A 124 -0.51 -25.67 42.12
CA ASP A 124 -0.52 -25.17 43.48
C ASP A 124 -1.43 -26.04 44.38
N VAL A 125 -0.91 -27.13 44.88
CA VAL A 125 -1.67 -28.04 45.77
C VAL A 125 -2.21 -27.33 47.01
N LYS A 126 -1.42 -26.42 47.62
CA LYS A 126 -1.85 -25.65 48.81
C LYS A 126 -2.94 -24.66 48.47
N GLY A 127 -2.84 -23.97 47.30
CA GLY A 127 -3.87 -23.06 46.81
C GLY A 127 -5.17 -23.78 46.46
N THR A 128 -5.08 -24.93 45.82
CA THR A 128 -6.23 -25.77 45.48
C THR A 128 -6.97 -26.23 46.72
N ILE A 129 -6.27 -26.70 47.77
CA ILE A 129 -6.87 -27.09 49.05
C ILE A 129 -7.49 -25.87 49.74
N ARG A 130 -6.83 -24.71 49.73
CA ARG A 130 -7.36 -23.46 50.29
C ARG A 130 -8.63 -23.03 49.58
N ALA A 131 -8.67 -23.08 48.27
CA ALA A 131 -9.83 -22.74 47.44
C ALA A 131 -11.02 -23.67 47.76
N LEU A 132 -10.79 -24.96 47.89
CA LEU A 132 -11.79 -25.95 48.28
C LEU A 132 -12.36 -25.69 49.67
N VAL A 133 -11.50 -25.33 50.67
CA VAL A 133 -11.97 -24.98 52.01
C VAL A 133 -12.78 -23.72 52.04
N ASN A 134 -12.36 -22.67 51.26
CA ASN A 134 -13.10 -21.44 51.17
C ASN A 134 -14.50 -21.64 50.50
N ASP A 135 -14.58 -22.50 49.49
CA ASP A 135 -15.83 -22.86 48.84
C ASP A 135 -16.80 -23.60 49.80
N LEU A 136 -16.28 -24.50 50.60
CA LEU A 136 -17.03 -25.18 51.64
C LEU A 136 -17.48 -24.23 52.76
N GLU A 137 -16.76 -23.15 53.04
CA GLU A 137 -17.09 -22.12 54.04
C GLU A 137 -17.92 -21.00 53.45
N HIS A 138 -18.39 -21.10 52.20
CA HIS A 138 -19.15 -20.07 51.47
C HIS A 138 -18.47 -18.69 51.44
N LYS A 139 -17.14 -18.66 51.46
CA LYS A 139 -16.34 -17.45 51.26
C LYS A 139 -16.22 -17.14 49.80
N PRO A 140 -15.90 -15.88 49.43
CA PRO A 140 -15.67 -15.54 48.03
C PRO A 140 -14.73 -16.52 47.35
N ILE A 141 -15.17 -17.03 46.18
CA ILE A 141 -14.42 -18.03 45.40
C ILE A 141 -13.06 -17.43 45.05
N GLN A 142 -11.98 -18.03 45.57
CA GLN A 142 -10.63 -17.74 45.09
C GLN A 142 -10.28 -18.68 43.95
N GLY A 143 -9.79 -18.12 42.79
CA GLY A 143 -9.36 -18.91 41.67
C GLY A 143 -8.33 -19.95 42.07
N GLY A 144 -8.57 -21.23 41.76
CA GLY A 144 -7.64 -22.34 42.04
C GLY A 144 -6.75 -22.70 40.85
N SER A 145 -6.83 -21.99 39.71
CA SER A 145 -6.02 -22.25 38.53
C SER A 145 -4.69 -21.48 38.58
N THR A 146 -3.60 -22.18 38.27
CA THR A 146 -2.27 -21.54 38.17
C THR A 146 -2.10 -20.76 36.87
N LEU A 147 -1.13 -19.85 36.84
CA LEU A 147 -0.77 -19.10 35.61
C LEU A 147 -0.38 -20.05 34.47
N GLU A 148 0.26 -21.18 34.75
CA GLU A 148 0.58 -22.19 33.73
C GLU A 148 -0.68 -22.77 33.08
N GLN A 149 -1.70 -23.08 33.89
CA GLN A 149 -2.96 -23.61 33.38
C GLN A 149 -3.73 -22.56 32.55
N GLN A 150 -3.72 -21.31 33.00
CA GLN A 150 -4.34 -20.22 32.27
C GLN A 150 -3.60 -19.90 30.96
N TYR A 151 -2.26 -19.95 30.94
CA TYR A 151 -1.45 -19.78 29.76
C TYR A 151 -1.79 -20.84 28.70
N VAL A 152 -1.81 -22.13 29.08
CA VAL A 152 -2.23 -23.20 28.17
C VAL A 152 -3.63 -22.98 27.62
N LYS A 153 -4.58 -22.55 28.47
CA LYS A 153 -5.94 -22.23 28.03
C LYS A 153 -5.93 -21.15 26.96
N ASN A 154 -5.20 -20.05 27.16
CA ASN A 154 -5.12 -18.91 26.23
C ASN A 154 -4.51 -19.34 24.89
N VAL A 155 -3.44 -20.14 24.90
CA VAL A 155 -2.82 -20.71 23.71
C VAL A 155 -3.85 -21.52 22.91
N LEU A 156 -4.57 -22.44 23.55
CA LEU A 156 -5.57 -23.27 22.87
C LEU A 156 -6.72 -22.44 22.26
N ILE A 157 -7.12 -21.35 22.91
CA ILE A 157 -8.08 -20.40 22.37
C ILE A 157 -7.51 -19.70 21.13
N LEU A 158 -6.27 -19.21 21.19
CA LEU A 158 -5.61 -18.51 20.09
C LEU A 158 -5.36 -19.43 18.88
N GLU A 159 -4.97 -20.68 19.09
CA GLU A 159 -4.81 -21.67 18.02
C GLU A 159 -6.14 -22.01 17.33
N SER A 160 -7.27 -21.90 18.04
CA SER A 160 -8.59 -22.28 17.54
C SER A 160 -9.41 -21.12 16.95
N LEU A 161 -8.83 -19.93 16.79
CA LEU A 161 -9.59 -18.72 16.41
C LEU A 161 -10.34 -18.83 15.08
N ASN A 162 -9.81 -19.59 14.13
CA ASN A 162 -10.42 -19.80 12.83
C ASN A 162 -11.37 -21.03 12.79
N ASP A 163 -11.52 -21.72 13.93
CA ASP A 163 -12.45 -22.85 14.10
C ASP A 163 -13.37 -22.60 15.31
N PRO A 164 -14.60 -22.08 15.09
CA PRO A 164 -15.55 -21.81 16.17
C PRO A 164 -15.88 -23.03 17.04
N ALA A 165 -15.87 -24.23 16.49
CA ALA A 165 -16.14 -25.45 17.24
C ALA A 165 -14.96 -25.80 18.15
N ALA A 166 -13.72 -25.69 17.66
CA ALA A 166 -12.52 -25.88 18.44
C ALA A 166 -12.39 -24.79 19.53
N GLN A 167 -12.73 -23.52 19.20
CA GLN A 167 -12.73 -22.42 20.17
C GLN A 167 -13.73 -22.67 21.31
N GLN A 168 -14.94 -23.11 20.98
CA GLN A 168 -15.95 -23.48 21.97
C GLN A 168 -15.47 -24.65 22.85
N ALA A 169 -14.83 -25.66 22.24
CA ALA A 169 -14.24 -26.78 22.95
C ALA A 169 -13.09 -26.34 23.89
N ALA A 170 -12.21 -25.43 23.45
CA ALA A 170 -11.11 -24.87 24.23
C ALA A 170 -11.61 -24.04 25.41
N ALA A 171 -12.76 -23.39 25.29
CA ALA A 171 -13.39 -22.57 26.33
C ALA A 171 -14.34 -23.38 27.25
N ALA A 172 -14.77 -24.58 26.85
CA ALA A 172 -15.79 -25.37 27.56
C ALA A 172 -15.36 -25.74 28.99
N ASP A 173 -16.27 -25.69 29.94
CA ASP A 173 -16.00 -26.04 31.34
C ASP A 173 -16.24 -27.56 31.58
N THR A 174 -15.38 -28.42 31.02
CA THR A 174 -15.43 -29.86 31.11
C THR A 174 -14.24 -30.43 31.87
N MET A 175 -14.45 -31.53 32.60
CA MET A 175 -13.37 -32.22 33.33
C MET A 175 -12.28 -32.77 32.42
N SER A 176 -12.65 -33.26 31.20
CA SER A 176 -11.68 -33.75 30.21
C SER A 176 -10.73 -32.63 29.82
N ARG A 177 -11.28 -31.48 29.41
CA ARG A 177 -10.47 -30.32 29.05
C ARG A 177 -9.55 -29.84 30.18
N LYS A 178 -10.08 -29.74 31.39
CA LYS A 178 -9.27 -29.36 32.58
C LYS A 178 -8.12 -30.34 32.83
N LEU A 179 -8.34 -31.62 32.61
CA LEU A 179 -7.28 -32.63 32.75
C LEU A 179 -6.21 -32.50 31.65
N ASP A 180 -6.61 -32.25 30.43
CA ASP A 180 -5.67 -32.04 29.30
C ASP A 180 -4.86 -30.75 29.49
N GLN A 181 -5.48 -29.65 29.91
CA GLN A 181 -4.79 -28.40 30.26
C GLN A 181 -3.79 -28.62 31.39
N LEU A 182 -4.16 -29.40 32.41
CA LEU A 182 -3.27 -29.72 33.50
C LEU A 182 -2.02 -30.49 33.04
N ARG A 183 -2.20 -31.48 32.14
CA ARG A 183 -1.06 -32.22 31.56
C ARG A 183 -0.15 -31.32 30.78
N MET A 184 -0.71 -30.42 29.97
CA MET A 184 0.03 -29.44 29.19
C MET A 184 0.76 -28.45 30.11
N ALA A 185 0.10 -27.96 31.19
CA ALA A 185 0.71 -27.10 32.19
C ALA A 185 1.91 -27.76 32.91
N VAL A 186 1.83 -29.05 33.18
CA VAL A 186 2.96 -29.80 33.72
C VAL A 186 4.12 -29.86 32.73
N ASN A 187 3.83 -30.08 31.46
CA ASN A 187 4.86 -30.13 30.42
C ASN A 187 5.58 -28.76 30.26
N ILE A 188 4.83 -27.65 30.15
CA ILE A 188 5.45 -26.33 30.00
C ILE A 188 6.25 -25.92 31.25
N ALA A 189 5.81 -26.28 32.45
CA ALA A 189 6.55 -26.03 33.69
C ALA A 189 7.89 -26.78 33.75
N HIS A 190 8.06 -27.86 32.98
CA HIS A 190 9.32 -28.59 32.86
C HIS A 190 10.22 -28.09 31.74
N THR A 191 9.64 -27.48 30.68
CA THR A 191 10.35 -27.08 29.46
C THR A 191 10.62 -25.59 29.38
N MET A 192 9.86 -24.76 30.10
CA MET A 192 9.97 -23.30 30.11
C MET A 192 10.32 -22.76 31.47
N SER A 193 11.02 -21.64 31.52
CA SER A 193 11.26 -20.89 32.77
C SER A 193 9.97 -20.18 33.22
N LYS A 194 9.89 -19.88 34.54
CA LYS A 194 8.80 -19.08 35.09
C LYS A 194 8.64 -17.71 34.39
N GLN A 195 9.74 -17.10 33.96
CA GLN A 195 9.73 -15.82 33.24
C GLN A 195 9.10 -15.96 31.83
N GLU A 196 9.45 -17.00 31.10
CA GLU A 196 8.87 -17.30 29.79
C GLU A 196 7.37 -17.60 29.90
N ILE A 197 6.94 -18.38 30.92
CA ILE A 197 5.54 -18.68 31.18
C ILE A 197 4.75 -17.40 31.49
N LEU A 198 5.29 -16.53 32.34
CA LEU A 198 4.62 -15.29 32.73
C LEU A 198 4.52 -14.31 31.56
N ALA A 199 5.59 -14.18 30.76
CA ALA A 199 5.57 -13.39 29.55
C ALA A 199 4.58 -13.95 28.51
N GLY A 200 4.58 -15.27 28.29
CA GLY A 200 3.61 -15.95 27.41
C GLY A 200 2.17 -15.72 27.86
N TYR A 201 1.88 -15.89 29.14
CA TYR A 201 0.57 -15.62 29.70
C TYR A 201 0.09 -14.18 29.42
N LEU A 202 0.96 -13.19 29.69
CA LEU A 202 0.64 -11.78 29.45
C LEU A 202 0.50 -11.44 27.97
N ASN A 203 1.25 -12.09 27.09
CA ASN A 203 1.17 -11.93 25.64
C ASN A 203 -0.08 -12.56 25.01
N ASP A 204 -0.67 -13.58 25.70
CA ASP A 204 -1.77 -14.37 25.14
C ASP A 204 -3.11 -14.14 25.86
N SER A 205 -3.13 -13.28 26.87
CA SER A 205 -4.34 -12.90 27.60
C SER A 205 -5.15 -11.88 26.81
N TYR A 206 -6.48 -12.02 26.84
CA TYR A 206 -7.39 -11.03 26.29
C TYR A 206 -7.72 -9.95 27.33
N PHE A 207 -7.51 -8.70 26.98
CA PHE A 207 -7.69 -7.53 27.86
C PHE A 207 -8.94 -6.70 27.54
N GLY A 208 -9.86 -7.19 26.70
CA GLY A 208 -11.00 -6.40 26.27
C GLY A 208 -10.71 -5.49 25.08
N SER A 209 -11.74 -4.82 24.55
CA SER A 209 -11.64 -3.86 23.42
C SER A 209 -10.80 -4.32 22.22
N GLY A 210 -10.75 -5.65 21.96
CA GLY A 210 -9.97 -6.24 20.87
C GLY A 210 -8.49 -6.45 21.18
N ALA A 211 -7.99 -6.00 22.32
CA ALA A 211 -6.58 -6.09 22.69
C ALA A 211 -6.21 -7.50 23.21
N TRP A 212 -5.34 -8.18 22.50
CA TRP A 212 -4.72 -9.44 22.90
C TRP A 212 -3.26 -9.22 23.26
N GLY A 213 -2.91 -9.59 24.46
CA GLY A 213 -1.57 -9.36 24.99
C GLY A 213 -1.38 -7.99 25.62
N ILE A 214 -0.36 -7.92 26.46
CA ILE A 214 -0.08 -6.76 27.32
C ILE A 214 0.38 -5.53 26.54
N GLU A 215 1.09 -5.70 25.41
CA GLU A 215 1.52 -4.57 24.58
C GLU A 215 0.30 -3.91 23.91
N ALA A 216 -0.54 -4.70 23.24
CA ALA A 216 -1.78 -4.20 22.62
C ALA A 216 -2.70 -3.54 23.65
N ALA A 217 -2.80 -4.11 24.88
CA ALA A 217 -3.59 -3.51 25.95
C ALA A 217 -3.02 -2.18 26.44
N ALA A 218 -1.69 -2.05 26.57
CA ALA A 218 -1.03 -0.81 26.95
C ALA A 218 -1.24 0.28 25.92
N GLU A 219 -1.16 -0.06 24.63
CA GLU A 219 -1.43 0.84 23.51
C GLU A 219 -2.92 1.25 23.49
N THR A 220 -3.83 0.27 23.57
CA THR A 220 -5.29 0.51 23.45
C THR A 220 -5.81 1.42 24.56
N TYR A 221 -5.44 1.20 25.81
CA TYR A 221 -6.02 1.94 26.92
C TYR A 221 -5.25 3.19 27.33
N PHE A 222 -3.92 3.19 27.12
CA PHE A 222 -3.05 4.23 27.67
C PHE A 222 -2.13 4.88 26.63
N ASN A 223 -2.17 4.47 25.37
CA ASN A 223 -1.27 4.95 24.31
C ASN A 223 0.20 4.94 24.76
N THR A 224 0.61 3.80 25.36
CA THR A 224 1.94 3.57 25.90
C THR A 224 2.38 2.12 25.61
N THR A 225 3.60 1.75 25.97
CA THR A 225 4.10 0.38 25.80
C THR A 225 4.00 -0.41 27.12
N ALA A 226 3.99 -1.74 27.04
CA ALA A 226 4.01 -2.63 28.19
C ALA A 226 5.15 -2.31 29.16
N ALA A 227 6.32 -1.89 28.63
CA ALA A 227 7.50 -1.53 29.43
C ALA A 227 7.31 -0.29 30.30
N LYS A 228 6.41 0.63 29.90
CA LYS A 228 6.22 1.93 30.55
C LYS A 228 4.99 2.00 31.47
N LEU A 229 4.30 0.88 31.68
CA LEU A 229 3.09 0.86 32.52
C LEU A 229 3.41 1.29 33.96
N THR A 230 2.68 2.28 34.45
CA THR A 230 2.68 2.68 35.86
C THR A 230 1.96 1.65 36.73
N MET A 231 2.09 1.71 38.04
CA MET A 231 1.41 0.78 38.96
C MET A 231 -0.12 0.85 38.84
N VAL A 232 -0.69 2.04 38.67
CA VAL A 232 -2.15 2.22 38.47
C VAL A 232 -2.62 1.61 37.15
N GLN A 233 -1.89 1.82 36.07
CA GLN A 233 -2.18 1.24 34.76
C GLN A 233 -2.04 -0.29 34.81
N ALA A 234 -0.96 -0.80 35.38
CA ALA A 234 -0.71 -2.22 35.56
C ALA A 234 -1.79 -2.91 36.40
N ALA A 235 -2.19 -2.31 37.52
CA ALA A 235 -3.28 -2.82 38.36
C ALA A 235 -4.63 -2.81 37.65
N THR A 236 -4.88 -1.81 36.81
CA THR A 236 -6.08 -1.75 35.96
C THR A 236 -6.08 -2.92 34.97
N LEU A 237 -4.99 -3.11 34.20
CA LEU A 237 -4.89 -4.20 33.22
C LEU A 237 -4.96 -5.57 33.88
N ALA A 238 -4.25 -5.79 34.98
CA ALA A 238 -4.32 -7.04 35.73
C ALA A 238 -5.74 -7.35 36.26
N GLY A 239 -6.53 -6.32 36.55
CA GLY A 239 -7.92 -6.47 36.95
C GLY A 239 -8.84 -6.90 35.81
N ILE A 240 -8.56 -6.52 34.56
CA ILE A 240 -9.39 -6.82 33.39
C ILE A 240 -9.42 -8.33 33.07
N VAL A 241 -8.30 -9.01 33.23
CA VAL A 241 -8.09 -10.38 32.71
C VAL A 241 -9.12 -11.38 33.25
N GLU A 242 -9.61 -11.22 34.49
CA GLU A 242 -10.61 -12.09 35.07
C GLU A 242 -11.94 -12.07 34.29
N ASN A 243 -12.40 -10.87 33.90
CA ASN A 243 -13.62 -10.69 33.13
C ASN A 243 -13.50 -9.44 32.25
N PRO A 244 -12.90 -9.57 31.06
CA PRO A 244 -12.66 -8.43 30.17
C PRO A 244 -13.92 -7.67 29.78
N GLN A 245 -15.07 -8.35 29.69
CA GLN A 245 -16.33 -7.70 29.37
C GLN A 245 -16.85 -6.81 30.51
N ALA A 246 -16.66 -7.23 31.75
CA ALA A 246 -17.15 -6.51 32.94
C ALA A 246 -16.20 -5.39 33.39
N TYR A 247 -14.89 -5.57 33.20
CA TYR A 247 -13.87 -4.68 33.74
C TYR A 247 -13.15 -3.81 32.70
N ASP A 248 -13.57 -3.84 31.44
CA ASP A 248 -13.06 -2.96 30.38
C ASP A 248 -13.30 -1.48 30.75
N PRO A 249 -12.24 -0.67 30.96
CA PRO A 249 -12.39 0.71 31.44
C PRO A 249 -12.98 1.68 30.43
N LEU A 250 -12.99 1.35 29.12
CA LEU A 250 -13.64 2.16 28.09
C LEU A 250 -15.16 2.00 28.18
N ASN A 251 -15.62 0.80 28.51
CA ASN A 251 -17.05 0.46 28.55
C ASN A 251 -17.62 0.55 29.98
N ASN A 252 -16.84 0.19 31.00
CA ASN A 252 -17.27 0.05 32.40
C ASN A 252 -16.28 0.72 33.35
N PRO A 253 -16.06 2.04 33.29
CA PRO A 253 -15.00 2.72 34.04
C PRO A 253 -15.13 2.58 35.57
N ALA A 254 -16.35 2.56 36.12
CA ALA A 254 -16.57 2.48 37.57
C ALA A 254 -16.15 1.10 38.12
N THR A 255 -16.61 0.01 37.50
CA THR A 255 -16.27 -1.36 37.92
C THR A 255 -14.80 -1.68 37.69
N SER A 256 -14.20 -1.10 36.65
CA SER A 256 -12.76 -1.17 36.38
C SER A 256 -11.95 -0.52 37.51
N VAL A 257 -12.36 0.66 38.00
CA VAL A 257 -11.70 1.31 39.16
C VAL A 257 -11.83 0.48 40.43
N GLU A 258 -12.99 -0.08 40.71
CA GLU A 258 -13.19 -0.97 41.88
C GLU A 258 -12.28 -2.20 41.81
N ARG A 259 -12.21 -2.81 40.62
CA ARG A 259 -11.36 -3.99 40.39
C ARG A 259 -9.85 -3.63 40.48
N ARG A 260 -9.43 -2.49 39.91
CA ARG A 260 -8.09 -1.94 40.07
C ARG A 260 -7.72 -1.81 41.55
N ASN A 261 -8.60 -1.23 42.36
CA ASN A 261 -8.37 -1.05 43.79
C ASN A 261 -8.25 -2.38 44.54
N THR A 262 -8.99 -3.40 44.12
CA THR A 262 -8.84 -4.78 44.60
C THR A 262 -7.45 -5.34 44.30
N VAL A 263 -6.94 -5.12 43.09
CA VAL A 263 -5.58 -5.51 42.67
C VAL A 263 -4.53 -4.81 43.53
N LEU A 264 -4.64 -3.48 43.71
CA LEU A 264 -3.71 -2.72 44.56
C LEU A 264 -3.68 -3.23 45.99
N ALA A 265 -4.84 -3.50 46.59
CA ALA A 265 -4.93 -4.10 47.92
C ALA A 265 -4.33 -5.48 47.96
N ARG A 266 -4.48 -6.29 46.91
CA ARG A 266 -3.90 -7.64 46.86
C ARG A 266 -2.37 -7.60 46.75
N ILE A 267 -1.80 -6.67 45.98
CA ILE A 267 -0.34 -6.45 45.91
C ILE A 267 0.20 -6.16 47.30
N THR A 268 -0.44 -5.28 48.05
CA THR A 268 -0.03 -4.94 49.43
C THR A 268 -0.01 -6.16 50.36
N GLN A 269 -0.96 -7.06 50.19
CA GLN A 269 -1.04 -8.28 51.02
C GLN A 269 0.02 -9.32 50.66
N THR A 270 0.35 -9.45 49.36
CA THR A 270 1.23 -10.52 48.86
C THR A 270 2.67 -10.06 48.67
N ASN A 271 2.88 -8.77 48.36
CA ASN A 271 4.20 -8.19 48.17
C ASN A 271 4.27 -6.74 48.70
N PRO A 272 4.27 -6.55 50.05
CA PRO A 272 4.27 -5.23 50.68
C PRO A 272 5.54 -4.40 50.38
N THR A 273 6.61 -5.05 49.91
CA THR A 273 7.83 -4.36 49.48
C THR A 273 7.67 -3.70 48.11
N ALA A 274 6.85 -4.26 47.24
CA ALA A 274 6.53 -3.65 45.92
C ALA A 274 5.52 -2.51 46.04
N LEU A 275 4.55 -2.60 46.94
CA LEU A 275 3.54 -1.58 47.19
C LEU A 275 3.14 -1.54 48.65
N GLY A 276 3.48 -0.48 49.37
CA GLY A 276 3.10 -0.24 50.75
C GLY A 276 1.61 0.08 50.89
N ALA A 277 1.01 -0.22 52.08
CA ALA A 277 -0.42 0.00 52.31
C ALA A 277 -0.85 1.47 52.14
N ALA A 278 -0.02 2.42 52.58
CA ALA A 278 -0.30 3.85 52.43
C ALA A 278 -0.31 4.28 50.96
N ASP A 279 0.65 3.79 50.16
CA ASP A 279 0.74 4.07 48.74
C ASP A 279 -0.42 3.42 47.96
N ALA A 280 -0.82 2.20 48.33
CA ALA A 280 -1.98 1.54 47.69
C ALA A 280 -3.27 2.33 47.93
N VAL A 281 -3.48 2.91 49.12
CA VAL A 281 -4.63 3.78 49.38
C VAL A 281 -4.56 5.04 48.53
N LYS A 282 -3.39 5.68 48.45
CA LYS A 282 -3.17 6.88 47.61
C LYS A 282 -3.44 6.60 46.15
N LEU A 283 -2.83 5.57 45.58
CA LEU A 283 -3.02 5.17 44.18
C LEU A 283 -4.46 4.76 43.88
N GLY A 284 -5.17 4.16 44.87
CA GLY A 284 -6.59 3.81 44.74
C GLY A 284 -7.51 5.01 44.65
N GLN A 285 -7.10 6.16 45.20
CA GLN A 285 -7.82 7.43 45.09
C GLN A 285 -7.51 8.19 43.78
N GLU A 286 -6.46 7.82 43.06
CA GLU A 286 -6.12 8.43 41.79
C GLU A 286 -7.21 8.20 40.75
N LYS A 287 -7.56 9.27 40.03
CA LYS A 287 -8.49 9.17 38.91
C LYS A 287 -7.88 8.28 37.81
N LEU A 288 -8.63 7.35 37.31
CA LEU A 288 -8.21 6.58 36.15
C LEU A 288 -8.21 7.49 34.92
N VAL A 289 -7.02 7.77 34.40
CA VAL A 289 -6.86 8.55 33.19
C VAL A 289 -6.58 7.57 32.04
N LEU A 290 -7.49 7.50 31.12
CA LEU A 290 -7.36 6.76 29.87
C LEU A 290 -6.87 7.71 28.77
N HIS A 291 -5.95 7.21 27.98
CA HIS A 291 -5.52 7.83 26.72
C HIS A 291 -5.74 6.79 25.63
N PRO A 292 -7.00 6.51 25.27
CA PRO A 292 -7.28 5.46 24.31
C PRO A 292 -6.58 5.80 23.00
N GLY A 293 -5.49 5.08 22.73
CA GLY A 293 -4.86 5.02 21.44
C GLY A 293 -5.58 3.92 20.69
N ALA A 294 -6.44 4.25 19.73
CA ALA A 294 -6.82 3.22 18.79
C ALA A 294 -5.53 2.78 18.10
N VAL A 295 -5.09 1.55 18.34
CA VAL A 295 -4.10 0.91 17.45
C VAL A 295 -4.80 0.80 16.11
N GLN A 296 -4.48 1.76 15.25
CA GLN A 296 -5.20 1.92 14.00
C GLN A 296 -4.67 0.88 13.03
N SER A 297 -5.59 0.11 12.46
CA SER A 297 -5.29 -0.92 11.48
C SER A 297 -5.78 -0.51 10.11
N GLY A 298 -4.97 -0.84 9.11
CA GLY A 298 -5.32 -0.58 7.71
C GLY A 298 -5.02 0.83 7.24
N CYS A 299 -5.32 1.07 5.97
CA CYS A 299 -4.88 2.28 5.27
C CYS A 299 -5.75 3.52 5.56
N SER A 300 -6.96 3.32 6.10
CA SER A 300 -7.84 4.40 6.56
C SER A 300 -7.51 4.93 7.96
N ALA A 301 -6.51 4.35 8.62
CA ALA A 301 -6.06 4.81 9.92
C ALA A 301 -5.50 6.24 9.85
N SER A 302 -5.85 7.11 10.81
CA SER A 302 -5.39 8.51 10.82
C SER A 302 -3.86 8.65 10.91
N SER A 303 -3.18 7.64 11.46
CA SER A 303 -1.72 7.58 11.54
C SER A 303 -1.02 7.36 10.20
N VAL A 304 -1.72 6.88 9.18
CA VAL A 304 -1.18 6.60 7.85
C VAL A 304 -0.92 7.90 7.08
N GLY A 305 -1.76 8.92 7.30
CA GLY A 305 -1.59 10.24 6.69
C GLY A 305 -1.49 10.18 5.16
N ASP A 306 -0.48 10.83 4.64
CA ASP A 306 -0.24 10.94 3.19
C ASP A 306 0.02 9.60 2.49
N ASN A 307 0.38 8.56 3.24
CA ASN A 307 0.66 7.23 2.69
C ASN A 307 -0.59 6.38 2.41
N ALA A 308 -1.81 6.91 2.58
CA ALA A 308 -3.03 6.10 2.57
C ALA A 308 -3.28 5.39 1.22
N PHE A 309 -3.18 6.08 0.08
CA PHE A 309 -3.32 5.47 -1.25
C PHE A 309 -2.17 4.51 -1.57
N PHE A 310 -0.94 4.87 -1.19
CA PHE A 310 0.20 3.96 -1.32
C PHE A 310 0.01 2.68 -0.48
N CYS A 311 -0.47 2.82 0.76
CA CYS A 311 -0.82 1.70 1.64
C CYS A 311 -1.90 0.81 1.01
N ASP A 312 -2.95 1.38 0.45
CA ASP A 312 -4.03 0.65 -0.23
C ASP A 312 -3.50 -0.15 -1.43
N TYR A 313 -2.67 0.49 -2.26
CA TYR A 313 -1.99 -0.20 -3.35
C TYR A 313 -1.14 -1.39 -2.84
N VAL A 314 -0.39 -1.20 -1.74
CA VAL A 314 0.39 -2.28 -1.09
C VAL A 314 -0.52 -3.41 -0.63
N MET A 315 -1.64 -3.11 0.00
CA MET A 315 -2.60 -4.13 0.45
C MET A 315 -3.14 -4.94 -0.72
N HIS A 316 -3.51 -4.30 -1.83
CA HIS A 316 -3.94 -5.00 -3.04
C HIS A 316 -2.81 -5.85 -3.65
N ALA A 317 -1.59 -5.33 -3.71
CA ALA A 317 -0.43 -6.08 -4.19
C ALA A 317 -0.17 -7.35 -3.36
N LEU A 318 -0.26 -7.24 -2.03
CA LEU A 318 -0.11 -8.38 -1.12
C LEU A 318 -1.24 -9.41 -1.28
N LEU A 319 -2.49 -8.95 -1.49
CA LEU A 319 -3.63 -9.85 -1.74
C LEU A 319 -3.55 -10.55 -3.10
N LEU A 320 -2.78 -10.04 -4.05
CA LEU A 320 -2.49 -10.68 -5.34
C LEU A 320 -1.26 -11.59 -5.30
N ASP A 321 -0.38 -11.47 -4.30
CA ASP A 321 0.86 -12.23 -4.20
C ASP A 321 0.61 -13.69 -3.76
N SER A 322 0.74 -14.62 -4.71
CA SER A 322 0.55 -16.05 -4.46
C SER A 322 1.55 -16.68 -3.47
N GLN A 323 2.67 -15.99 -3.18
CA GLN A 323 3.64 -16.44 -2.17
C GLN A 323 3.08 -16.38 -0.74
N LEU A 324 2.09 -15.52 -0.50
CA LEU A 324 1.42 -15.39 0.80
C LEU A 324 0.29 -16.40 1.01
N GLY A 325 -0.15 -17.09 -0.05
CA GLY A 325 -1.18 -18.12 0.05
C GLY A 325 -1.88 -18.45 -1.28
N PRO A 326 -2.52 -19.62 -1.38
CA PRO A 326 -3.11 -20.09 -2.64
C PRO A 326 -4.39 -19.33 -3.04
N THR A 327 -5.10 -18.75 -2.09
CA THR A 327 -6.34 -18.01 -2.33
C THR A 327 -6.26 -16.61 -1.73
N THR A 328 -7.08 -15.67 -2.20
CA THR A 328 -7.19 -14.33 -1.62
C THR A 328 -7.54 -14.38 -0.14
N GLN A 329 -8.41 -15.31 0.27
CA GLN A 329 -8.76 -15.51 1.68
C GLN A 329 -7.53 -15.93 2.50
N ALA A 330 -6.75 -16.92 2.04
CA ALA A 330 -5.55 -17.38 2.74
C ALA A 330 -4.49 -16.26 2.87
N ARG A 331 -4.37 -15.40 1.84
CA ARG A 331 -3.46 -14.24 1.87
C ARG A 331 -3.94 -13.19 2.88
N ALA A 332 -5.24 -12.92 2.91
CA ALA A 332 -5.84 -12.01 3.90
C ALA A 332 -5.66 -12.53 5.33
N GLU A 333 -5.81 -13.82 5.57
CA GLU A 333 -5.53 -14.46 6.85
C GLU A 333 -4.05 -14.35 7.23
N MET A 334 -3.14 -14.61 6.30
CA MET A 334 -1.70 -14.43 6.53
C MET A 334 -1.35 -12.97 6.87
N LEU A 335 -1.97 -12.00 6.20
CA LEU A 335 -1.78 -10.57 6.51
C LEU A 335 -2.34 -10.20 7.87
N ALA A 336 -3.51 -10.73 8.23
CA ALA A 336 -4.21 -10.38 9.48
C ALA A 336 -3.62 -11.06 10.72
N THR A 337 -2.98 -12.23 10.57
CA THR A 337 -2.58 -13.09 11.69
C THR A 337 -1.14 -13.59 11.64
N GLY A 338 -0.43 -13.40 10.53
CA GLY A 338 0.90 -13.96 10.31
C GLY A 338 2.06 -13.20 10.93
N GLY A 339 1.82 -12.03 11.54
CA GLY A 339 2.87 -11.22 12.17
C GLY A 339 3.95 -10.77 11.19
N LEU A 340 3.56 -10.44 9.96
CA LEU A 340 4.48 -10.06 8.92
C LEU A 340 5.04 -8.65 9.16
N LYS A 341 6.34 -8.49 8.95
CA LYS A 341 7.00 -7.18 8.83
C LYS A 341 7.20 -6.90 7.34
N ILE A 342 6.44 -5.96 6.81
CA ILE A 342 6.35 -5.66 5.38
C ILE A 342 7.03 -4.32 5.15
N TYR A 343 8.15 -4.32 4.42
CA TYR A 343 8.91 -3.12 4.08
C TYR A 343 8.59 -2.72 2.65
N THR A 344 8.21 -1.47 2.48
CA THR A 344 7.77 -0.92 1.21
C THR A 344 8.84 -0.08 0.53
N THR A 345 8.53 0.49 -0.62
CA THR A 345 9.39 1.40 -1.37
C THR A 345 9.06 2.87 -1.11
N VAL A 346 7.95 3.19 -0.42
CA VAL A 346 7.53 4.58 -0.24
C VAL A 346 8.61 5.41 0.46
N SER A 347 8.89 6.56 -0.10
CA SER A 347 9.77 7.57 0.49
C SER A 347 8.92 8.62 1.17
N GLU A 348 9.07 8.81 2.48
CA GLU A 348 8.28 9.79 3.22
C GLU A 348 8.42 11.21 2.64
N LYS A 349 9.63 11.58 2.23
CA LYS A 349 9.89 12.88 1.63
C LYS A 349 9.20 13.05 0.27
N ASP A 350 9.31 12.05 -0.60
CA ASP A 350 8.75 12.13 -1.95
C ASP A 350 7.22 12.05 -1.90
N GLN A 351 6.66 11.23 -1.00
CA GLN A 351 5.22 11.14 -0.75
C GLN A 351 4.67 12.48 -0.23
N ALA A 352 5.32 13.07 0.77
CA ALA A 352 4.90 14.37 1.30
C ALA A 352 4.96 15.47 0.24
N SER A 353 6.04 15.50 -0.58
CA SER A 353 6.18 16.48 -1.67
C SER A 353 5.04 16.35 -2.69
N ALA A 354 4.73 15.13 -3.13
CA ALA A 354 3.64 14.88 -4.07
C ALA A 354 2.26 15.21 -3.47
N THR A 355 2.00 14.78 -2.22
CA THR A 355 0.72 15.07 -1.54
C THR A 355 0.52 16.58 -1.34
N GLN A 356 1.57 17.29 -0.93
CA GLN A 356 1.50 18.75 -0.79
C GLN A 356 1.25 19.43 -2.13
N ALA A 357 1.94 19.02 -3.20
CA ALA A 357 1.79 19.60 -4.52
C ALA A 357 0.37 19.42 -5.08
N VAL A 358 -0.20 18.20 -5.04
CA VAL A 358 -1.56 17.97 -5.56
C VAL A 358 -2.59 18.79 -4.76
N ASN A 359 -2.45 18.85 -3.44
CA ASN A 359 -3.37 19.61 -2.59
C ASN A 359 -3.16 21.14 -2.69
N TRP A 360 -1.93 21.59 -2.93
CA TRP A 360 -1.64 22.99 -3.16
C TRP A 360 -2.20 23.48 -4.49
N VAL A 361 -1.95 22.72 -5.58
CA VAL A 361 -2.34 23.12 -6.92
C VAL A 361 -3.84 22.95 -7.12
N LEU A 362 -4.42 21.82 -6.69
CA LEU A 362 -5.83 21.50 -6.95
C LEU A 362 -6.55 21.02 -5.69
N PRO A 363 -6.77 21.88 -4.70
CA PRO A 363 -7.42 21.46 -3.45
C PRO A 363 -8.86 21.02 -3.68
N SER A 364 -9.16 19.74 -3.42
CA SER A 364 -10.44 19.08 -3.74
C SER A 364 -11.68 19.78 -3.14
N ASN A 365 -11.53 20.42 -1.98
CA ASN A 365 -12.62 21.07 -1.25
C ASN A 365 -12.73 22.58 -1.50
N SER A 366 -11.91 23.15 -2.39
CA SER A 366 -11.89 24.59 -2.62
C SER A 366 -12.87 25.02 -3.70
N LYS A 367 -13.90 25.75 -3.32
CA LYS A 367 -14.81 26.39 -4.28
C LYS A 367 -14.14 27.49 -5.10
N THR A 368 -13.04 28.05 -4.61
CA THR A 368 -12.30 29.11 -5.30
C THR A 368 -11.31 28.54 -6.30
N TYR A 369 -10.53 27.53 -5.90
CA TYR A 369 -9.43 27.01 -6.71
C TYR A 369 -9.77 25.72 -7.47
N ASN A 370 -10.80 25.00 -7.06
CA ASN A 370 -11.29 23.80 -7.72
C ASN A 370 -12.83 23.74 -7.71
N PRO A 371 -13.51 24.72 -8.33
CA PRO A 371 -14.97 24.83 -8.29
C PRO A 371 -15.68 23.65 -8.95
N ALA A 372 -15.00 22.95 -9.87
CA ALA A 372 -15.54 21.79 -10.58
C ALA A 372 -15.28 20.47 -9.85
N HIS A 373 -14.59 20.50 -8.70
CA HIS A 373 -14.19 19.31 -7.94
C HIS A 373 -13.40 18.30 -8.79
N ASN A 374 -12.53 18.79 -9.67
CA ASN A 374 -11.61 17.95 -10.44
C ASN A 374 -10.72 17.15 -9.47
N ALA A 375 -10.33 15.96 -9.90
CA ALA A 375 -9.35 15.13 -9.23
C ALA A 375 -7.97 15.33 -9.82
N ALA A 376 -6.94 15.30 -8.96
CA ALA A 376 -5.54 15.22 -9.37
C ALA A 376 -4.89 14.02 -8.70
N THR A 377 -4.10 13.28 -9.49
CA THR A 377 -3.25 12.19 -8.96
C THR A 377 -1.84 12.32 -9.51
N GLU A 378 -0.86 11.97 -8.70
CA GLU A 378 0.56 11.91 -9.08
C GLU A 378 1.20 10.59 -8.63
N VAL A 379 2.00 10.01 -9.51
CA VAL A 379 2.82 8.82 -9.24
C VAL A 379 4.28 9.15 -9.45
N LEU A 380 5.12 8.76 -8.50
CA LEU A 380 6.57 8.90 -8.60
C LEU A 380 7.26 7.52 -8.64
N ILE A 381 8.11 7.33 -9.63
CA ILE A 381 8.86 6.08 -9.84
C ILE A 381 10.36 6.39 -9.96
N GLN A 382 11.18 5.57 -9.30
CA GLN A 382 12.63 5.63 -9.42
C GLN A 382 13.09 4.92 -10.73
N PRO A 383 13.67 5.66 -11.70
CA PRO A 383 14.12 5.08 -12.96
C PRO A 383 15.13 3.94 -12.78
N GLY A 384 15.04 2.91 -13.62
CA GLY A 384 15.94 1.76 -13.62
C GLY A 384 15.78 0.80 -12.43
N THR A 385 14.80 1.04 -11.54
CA THR A 385 14.52 0.18 -10.40
C THR A 385 13.07 -0.30 -10.33
N GLY A 386 12.14 0.44 -10.89
CA GLY A 386 10.70 0.21 -10.80
C GLY A 386 10.10 0.54 -9.43
N LYS A 387 10.88 1.04 -8.47
CA LYS A 387 10.35 1.41 -7.15
C LYS A 387 9.37 2.56 -7.26
N VAL A 388 8.15 2.34 -6.81
CA VAL A 388 7.15 3.39 -6.63
C VAL A 388 7.48 4.10 -5.33
N LEU A 389 7.79 5.39 -5.39
CA LEU A 389 8.21 6.18 -4.23
C LEU A 389 7.07 6.97 -3.61
N ALA A 390 6.03 7.28 -4.41
CA ALA A 390 4.83 7.97 -3.95
C ALA A 390 3.62 7.66 -4.86
N ILE A 391 2.45 7.70 -4.24
CA ILE A 391 1.12 7.77 -4.88
C ILE A 391 0.34 8.84 -4.13
N ALA A 392 0.05 9.95 -4.78
CA ALA A 392 -0.63 11.09 -4.18
C ALA A 392 -1.93 11.43 -4.90
N GLU A 393 -2.94 11.85 -4.14
CA GLU A 393 -4.21 12.36 -4.64
C GLU A 393 -4.61 13.64 -3.90
N ASP A 394 -5.41 14.48 -4.54
CA ASP A 394 -5.89 15.76 -4.02
C ASP A 394 -6.99 15.63 -2.96
N ARG A 395 -7.43 14.42 -2.66
CA ARG A 395 -8.50 14.15 -1.70
C ARG A 395 -8.12 13.10 -0.68
N PRO A 396 -8.69 13.16 0.56
CA PRO A 396 -8.39 12.18 1.59
C PRO A 396 -8.89 10.78 1.21
N TYR A 397 -8.15 9.76 1.65
CA TYR A 397 -8.55 8.36 1.54
C TYR A 397 -9.70 8.04 2.52
N GLY A 398 -10.75 7.36 2.06
CA GLY A 398 -11.87 6.92 2.87
C GLY A 398 -13.22 6.97 2.16
N THR A 399 -14.30 6.70 2.91
CA THR A 399 -15.69 6.62 2.43
C THR A 399 -16.56 7.82 2.83
N GLY A 400 -15.98 8.79 3.53
CA GLY A 400 -16.70 9.98 3.97
C GLY A 400 -16.96 11.01 2.85
N PRO A 401 -17.73 12.05 3.12
CA PRO A 401 -17.97 13.13 2.14
C PRO A 401 -16.65 13.79 1.69
N GLY A 402 -16.42 13.83 0.37
CA GLY A 402 -15.20 14.38 -0.22
C GLY A 402 -13.98 13.48 -0.13
N GLN A 403 -14.15 12.25 0.33
CA GLN A 403 -13.11 11.20 0.36
C GLN A 403 -13.31 10.20 -0.79
N THR A 404 -12.28 9.40 -1.05
CA THR A 404 -12.35 8.28 -1.99
C THR A 404 -11.45 7.14 -1.52
N GLU A 405 -11.87 5.90 -1.78
CA GLU A 405 -11.01 4.70 -1.68
C GLU A 405 -10.54 4.23 -3.07
N VAL A 406 -10.90 4.95 -4.14
CA VAL A 406 -10.43 4.64 -5.49
C VAL A 406 -9.06 5.25 -5.68
N ASP A 407 -8.04 4.42 -5.89
CA ASP A 407 -6.70 4.86 -6.29
C ASP A 407 -6.69 5.21 -7.79
N TYR A 408 -6.81 6.49 -8.11
CA TYR A 408 -6.85 6.96 -9.51
C TYR A 408 -5.53 6.74 -10.26
N ALA A 409 -4.44 6.49 -9.56
CA ALA A 409 -3.15 6.17 -10.15
C ALA A 409 -3.03 4.72 -10.62
N ALA A 410 -3.82 3.81 -10.06
CA ALA A 410 -3.66 2.37 -10.17
C ALA A 410 -4.52 1.72 -11.26
N ASN A 411 -4.14 0.49 -11.64
CA ASN A 411 -5.03 -0.42 -12.37
C ASN A 411 -6.14 -0.95 -11.45
N THR A 412 -7.28 -1.35 -12.02
CA THR A 412 -8.45 -1.81 -11.25
C THR A 412 -8.15 -2.95 -10.28
N GLN A 413 -7.22 -3.82 -10.62
CA GLN A 413 -6.79 -4.92 -9.72
C GLN A 413 -6.05 -4.46 -8.47
N TYR A 414 -5.55 -3.21 -8.47
CA TYR A 414 -4.85 -2.57 -7.34
C TYR A 414 -5.67 -1.45 -6.69
N GLY A 415 -7.00 -1.54 -6.77
CA GLY A 415 -7.88 -0.52 -6.19
C GLY A 415 -8.23 0.64 -7.11
N GLY A 416 -7.75 0.60 -8.36
CA GLY A 416 -7.93 1.69 -9.34
C GLY A 416 -9.31 1.77 -9.95
N GLY A 417 -9.60 2.93 -10.54
CA GLY A 417 -10.85 3.28 -11.23
C GLY A 417 -10.87 2.90 -12.71
N ALA A 418 -11.46 3.80 -13.50
CA ALA A 418 -11.63 3.62 -14.96
C ALA A 418 -10.38 3.95 -15.79
N GLY A 419 -9.29 4.42 -15.16
CA GLY A 419 -8.11 4.93 -15.81
C GLY A 419 -8.32 6.29 -16.46
N VAL A 420 -7.29 6.79 -17.14
CA VAL A 420 -7.26 8.10 -17.75
C VAL A 420 -6.86 8.03 -19.21
N GLN A 421 -7.39 8.92 -20.04
CA GLN A 421 -6.85 9.19 -21.36
C GLN A 421 -5.60 10.06 -21.21
N THR A 422 -4.53 9.65 -21.86
CA THR A 422 -3.22 10.28 -21.69
C THR A 422 -2.97 11.49 -22.60
N GLY A 423 -3.84 11.67 -23.59
CA GLY A 423 -3.67 12.73 -24.56
C GLY A 423 -2.31 12.62 -25.26
N SER A 424 -1.74 13.76 -25.60
CA SER A 424 -0.45 13.86 -26.31
C SER A 424 0.77 13.27 -25.57
N SER A 425 0.64 12.84 -24.29
CA SER A 425 1.74 12.12 -23.64
C SER A 425 1.96 10.73 -24.27
N SER A 426 0.98 10.14 -24.97
CA SER A 426 1.15 8.93 -25.78
C SER A 426 2.09 9.10 -26.98
N LYS A 427 2.38 10.34 -27.43
CA LYS A 427 3.35 10.62 -28.48
C LYS A 427 4.77 10.09 -28.19
N LEU A 428 5.07 9.81 -26.91
CA LEU A 428 6.31 9.12 -26.52
C LEU A 428 6.51 7.82 -27.30
N PHE A 429 5.46 7.02 -27.48
CA PHE A 429 5.56 5.71 -28.13
C PHE A 429 5.83 5.84 -29.63
N THR A 430 5.19 6.79 -30.30
CA THR A 430 5.43 7.11 -31.69
C THR A 430 6.84 7.67 -31.90
N LEU A 431 7.29 8.57 -31.02
CA LEU A 431 8.66 9.12 -31.04
C LEU A 431 9.71 8.01 -30.89
N ILE A 432 9.56 7.13 -29.90
CA ILE A 432 10.49 6.00 -29.69
C ILE A 432 10.53 5.11 -30.93
N THR A 433 9.36 4.73 -31.47
CA THR A 433 9.26 3.88 -32.67
C THR A 433 9.94 4.54 -33.87
N ALA A 434 9.78 5.85 -34.05
CA ALA A 434 10.43 6.60 -35.13
C ALA A 434 11.97 6.62 -34.96
N LEU A 435 12.47 6.87 -33.76
CA LEU A 435 13.89 6.87 -33.45
C LEU A 435 14.54 5.46 -33.59
N GLU A 436 13.79 4.41 -33.25
CA GLU A 436 14.22 3.01 -33.49
C GLU A 436 14.32 2.69 -34.98
N ALA A 437 13.40 3.25 -35.79
CA ALA A 437 13.41 3.16 -37.22
C ALA A 437 14.50 4.03 -37.89
N GLY A 438 15.21 4.86 -37.11
CA GLY A 438 16.33 5.70 -37.59
C GLY A 438 15.88 7.05 -38.16
N VAL A 439 14.66 7.52 -37.81
CA VAL A 439 14.19 8.87 -38.22
C VAL A 439 15.07 9.92 -37.53
N PRO A 440 15.77 10.80 -38.28
CA PRO A 440 16.66 11.79 -37.71
C PRO A 440 15.90 12.98 -37.11
N PHE A 441 16.55 13.76 -36.25
CA PHE A 441 15.96 14.94 -35.59
C PHE A 441 15.45 15.99 -36.57
N GLY A 442 16.18 16.13 -37.72
CA GLY A 442 15.82 17.09 -38.80
C GLY A 442 14.80 16.58 -39.81
N PHE A 443 14.23 15.36 -39.63
CA PHE A 443 13.13 14.88 -40.48
C PHE A 443 11.96 15.87 -40.42
N GLN A 444 11.54 16.39 -41.57
CA GLN A 444 10.54 17.45 -41.64
C GLN A 444 9.28 17.03 -42.39
N LEU A 445 8.14 17.52 -41.90
CA LEU A 445 6.84 17.49 -42.59
C LEU A 445 6.21 18.88 -42.58
N THR A 446 5.69 19.30 -43.71
CA THR A 446 4.81 20.45 -43.76
C THR A 446 3.38 19.95 -43.67
N VAL A 447 2.66 20.36 -42.62
CA VAL A 447 1.31 19.89 -42.33
C VAL A 447 0.33 21.06 -42.22
N PRO A 448 -0.89 20.93 -42.73
CA PRO A 448 -1.97 21.89 -42.46
C PRO A 448 -2.53 21.71 -41.05
N GLY A 449 -3.32 22.69 -40.59
CA GLY A 449 -3.96 22.61 -39.26
C GLY A 449 -4.98 21.48 -39.10
N THR A 450 -5.57 21.02 -40.21
CA THR A 450 -6.48 19.85 -40.27
C THR A 450 -6.16 19.00 -41.47
N GLN A 451 -6.09 17.68 -41.26
CA GLN A 451 -5.85 16.75 -42.37
C GLN A 451 -6.51 15.39 -42.12
N THR A 452 -6.88 14.74 -43.23
CA THR A 452 -7.26 13.33 -43.26
C THR A 452 -6.03 12.51 -43.62
N VAL A 453 -5.53 11.71 -42.66
CA VAL A 453 -4.41 10.77 -42.86
C VAL A 453 -4.98 9.39 -43.11
N SER A 454 -4.54 8.73 -44.19
CA SER A 454 -5.04 7.42 -44.60
C SER A 454 -3.95 6.35 -44.65
N GLY A 455 -4.34 5.09 -44.76
CA GLY A 455 -3.40 3.97 -44.89
C GLY A 455 -2.97 3.33 -43.54
N TYR A 456 -3.72 3.58 -42.50
CA TYR A 456 -3.49 2.88 -41.22
C TYR A 456 -3.88 1.42 -41.30
N THR A 457 -3.03 0.56 -40.77
CA THR A 457 -3.27 -0.88 -40.61
C THR A 457 -2.98 -1.37 -39.20
N ASN A 458 -3.81 -2.29 -38.73
CA ASN A 458 -3.57 -2.98 -37.44
C ASN A 458 -2.48 -4.06 -37.54
N CYS A 459 -2.19 -4.76 -36.44
CA CYS A 459 -1.16 -5.80 -36.39
C CYS A 459 -1.48 -7.04 -37.26
N ALA A 460 -2.72 -7.22 -37.66
CA ALA A 460 -3.13 -8.27 -38.60
C ALA A 460 -2.96 -7.80 -40.07
N GLY A 461 -2.53 -6.55 -40.28
CA GLY A 461 -2.39 -5.97 -41.65
C GLY A 461 -3.73 -5.57 -42.25
N GLN A 462 -4.81 -5.53 -41.50
CA GLN A 462 -6.12 -5.07 -41.91
C GLN A 462 -6.23 -3.55 -41.78
N PRO A 463 -6.94 -2.83 -42.69
CA PRO A 463 -7.22 -1.42 -42.48
C PRO A 463 -7.95 -1.18 -41.16
N THR A 464 -7.52 -0.19 -40.39
CA THR A 464 -8.20 0.24 -39.16
C THR A 464 -9.43 1.07 -39.48
N GLY A 465 -10.44 1.09 -38.65
CA GLY A 465 -11.64 1.83 -39.04
C GLY A 465 -12.76 1.95 -38.04
N TYR A 466 -12.48 2.02 -36.78
CA TYR A 466 -13.55 2.09 -35.79
C TYR A 466 -14.38 3.39 -35.78
N TYR A 467 -13.83 4.54 -36.21
CA TYR A 467 -14.56 5.80 -36.24
C TYR A 467 -15.08 6.15 -37.65
N ASN A 468 -16.40 6.26 -37.82
CA ASN A 468 -17.14 6.76 -39.00
C ASN A 468 -17.24 5.86 -40.23
N GLY A 469 -17.02 4.55 -40.11
CA GLY A 469 -17.22 3.60 -41.20
C GLY A 469 -16.22 3.73 -42.38
N ALA A 470 -15.19 4.59 -42.27
CA ALA A 470 -14.07 4.69 -43.21
C ALA A 470 -12.88 3.95 -42.67
N THR A 471 -12.48 2.88 -43.33
CA THR A 471 -11.39 1.99 -42.90
C THR A 471 -10.02 2.56 -43.20
N GLY A 472 -9.11 2.61 -42.19
CA GLY A 472 -7.72 3.06 -42.32
C GLY A 472 -7.55 4.57 -42.45
N VAL A 473 -8.49 5.36 -41.96
CA VAL A 473 -8.52 6.82 -42.11
C VAL A 473 -8.63 7.51 -40.74
N PHE A 474 -7.87 8.56 -40.53
CA PHE A 474 -7.89 9.39 -39.33
C PHE A 474 -7.99 10.88 -39.67
N ASN A 475 -9.06 11.54 -39.23
CA ASN A 475 -9.22 12.99 -39.33
C ASN A 475 -8.63 13.64 -38.10
N VAL A 476 -7.60 14.45 -38.24
CA VAL A 476 -6.86 15.05 -37.16
C VAL A 476 -6.72 16.55 -37.31
N THR A 477 -6.86 17.30 -36.20
CA THR A 477 -6.72 18.75 -36.15
C THR A 477 -5.66 19.14 -35.12
N ASN A 478 -4.84 20.16 -35.44
CA ASN A 478 -3.90 20.75 -34.50
C ASN A 478 -4.62 21.62 -33.46
N ALA A 479 -4.01 21.80 -32.28
CA ALA A 479 -4.56 22.66 -31.25
C ALA A 479 -4.70 24.13 -31.66
N GLU A 480 -3.83 24.58 -32.56
CA GLU A 480 -3.82 25.93 -33.10
C GLU A 480 -5.00 26.19 -34.08
N GLY A 481 -5.77 25.16 -34.38
CA GLY A 481 -6.98 25.24 -35.22
C GLY A 481 -6.75 24.85 -36.68
N PRO A 482 -7.86 24.76 -37.44
CA PRO A 482 -7.87 24.21 -38.81
C PRO A 482 -7.14 25.07 -39.82
N ASP A 483 -7.07 26.37 -39.60
CA ASP A 483 -6.47 27.34 -40.54
C ASP A 483 -4.96 27.50 -40.33
N SER A 484 -4.37 26.78 -39.34
CA SER A 484 -2.94 26.76 -39.08
C SER A 484 -2.20 25.92 -40.13
N SER A 485 -0.93 26.21 -40.33
CA SER A 485 -0.02 25.41 -41.15
C SER A 485 1.38 25.57 -40.59
N SER A 486 2.14 24.47 -40.48
CA SER A 486 3.51 24.51 -39.97
C SER A 486 4.40 23.53 -40.75
N THR A 487 5.69 23.88 -40.78
CA THR A 487 6.76 22.94 -41.18
C THR A 487 7.56 22.57 -39.95
N ASP A 488 7.39 21.34 -39.53
CA ASP A 488 7.98 20.84 -38.29
C ASP A 488 8.98 19.73 -38.52
N SER A 489 10.10 19.79 -37.78
CA SER A 489 11.04 18.69 -37.68
C SER A 489 10.56 17.66 -36.61
N LEU A 490 11.20 16.49 -36.55
CA LEU A 490 10.94 15.55 -35.48
C LEU A 490 11.12 16.22 -34.08
N TYR A 491 12.09 17.15 -34.01
CA TYR A 491 12.34 17.92 -32.78
C TYR A 491 11.20 18.93 -32.50
N THR A 492 10.89 19.83 -33.47
CA THR A 492 9.90 20.88 -33.22
C THR A 492 8.46 20.35 -33.17
N GLY A 493 8.10 19.36 -33.97
CA GLY A 493 6.80 18.70 -33.93
C GLY A 493 6.55 17.96 -32.60
N THR A 494 7.62 17.46 -31.98
CA THR A 494 7.50 16.85 -30.65
C THR A 494 7.40 17.90 -29.55
N THR A 495 8.28 18.91 -29.54
CA THR A 495 8.29 19.96 -28.50
C THR A 495 7.02 20.82 -28.53
N GLY A 496 6.53 21.15 -29.72
CA GLY A 496 5.26 21.83 -29.94
C GLY A 496 4.03 20.93 -29.88
N SER A 497 4.23 19.63 -29.82
CA SER A 497 3.11 18.65 -29.70
C SER A 497 2.13 18.63 -30.89
N ILE A 498 2.62 18.81 -32.10
CA ILE A 498 1.78 18.97 -33.33
C ILE A 498 1.04 17.69 -33.68
N ASN A 499 -0.30 17.71 -33.68
CA ASN A 499 -1.14 16.51 -33.84
C ASN A 499 -1.04 15.91 -35.25
N VAL A 500 -1.18 16.75 -36.28
CA VAL A 500 -1.14 16.29 -37.68
C VAL A 500 0.23 15.71 -38.02
N PHE A 501 1.33 16.30 -37.50
CA PHE A 501 2.67 15.75 -37.62
C PHE A 501 2.76 14.33 -37.07
N PHE A 502 2.28 14.11 -35.83
CA PHE A 502 2.32 12.79 -35.17
C PHE A 502 1.39 11.77 -35.81
N ALA A 503 0.24 12.16 -36.33
CA ALA A 503 -0.62 11.26 -37.10
C ALA A 503 0.11 10.72 -38.35
N HIS A 504 0.77 11.61 -39.13
CA HIS A 504 1.62 11.15 -40.22
C HIS A 504 2.79 10.29 -39.79
N LEU A 505 3.49 10.67 -38.73
CA LEU A 505 4.63 9.91 -38.24
C LEU A 505 4.19 8.50 -37.79
N GLU A 506 3.09 8.39 -37.04
CA GLU A 506 2.53 7.12 -36.62
C GLU A 506 2.12 6.23 -37.81
N GLN A 507 1.47 6.83 -38.83
CA GLN A 507 1.10 6.11 -40.04
C GLN A 507 2.34 5.58 -40.78
N GLN A 508 3.41 6.38 -40.87
CA GLN A 508 4.66 6.01 -41.55
C GLN A 508 5.45 4.91 -40.81
N VAL A 509 5.56 4.98 -39.47
CA VAL A 509 6.27 3.96 -38.68
C VAL A 509 5.40 2.73 -38.38
N GLY A 510 4.11 2.85 -38.63
CA GLY A 510 3.09 1.82 -38.48
C GLY A 510 2.49 1.75 -37.07
N LEU A 511 1.16 1.94 -36.98
CA LEU A 511 0.40 1.91 -35.74
C LEU A 511 0.67 0.66 -34.89
N CYS A 512 0.70 -0.51 -35.52
CA CYS A 512 1.04 -1.75 -34.82
C CYS A 512 2.41 -1.70 -34.10
N ASN A 513 3.41 -1.08 -34.70
CA ASN A 513 4.73 -0.95 -34.10
C ASN A 513 4.69 0.02 -32.90
N VAL A 514 3.95 1.12 -33.02
CA VAL A 514 3.76 2.11 -31.94
C VAL A 514 3.05 1.48 -30.75
N VAL A 515 1.98 0.72 -30.96
CA VAL A 515 1.30 0.01 -29.86
C VAL A 515 2.20 -1.05 -29.22
N LYS A 516 2.99 -1.78 -30.01
CA LYS A 516 3.99 -2.74 -29.49
C LYS A 516 5.07 -2.05 -28.65
N THR A 517 5.51 -0.87 -29.05
CA THR A 517 6.44 -0.06 -28.26
C THR A 517 5.81 0.28 -26.89
N ALA A 518 4.56 0.73 -26.85
CA ALA A 518 3.86 0.99 -25.58
C ALA A 518 3.77 -0.25 -24.70
N VAL A 519 3.41 -1.41 -25.28
CA VAL A 519 3.38 -2.69 -24.53
C VAL A 519 4.77 -3.07 -24.00
N ASN A 520 5.83 -2.87 -24.80
CA ASN A 520 7.20 -3.16 -24.38
C ASN A 520 7.68 -2.24 -23.24
N LEU A 521 7.11 -1.02 -23.15
CA LEU A 521 7.33 -0.11 -22.03
C LEU A 521 6.34 -0.34 -20.87
N GLY A 522 5.64 -1.48 -20.84
CA GLY A 522 4.80 -1.92 -19.75
C GLY A 522 3.43 -1.25 -19.67
N VAL A 523 3.00 -0.50 -20.69
CA VAL A 523 1.67 0.11 -20.69
C VAL A 523 0.61 -0.96 -20.96
N THR A 524 -0.37 -1.01 -20.07
CA THR A 524 -1.51 -1.90 -20.14
C THR A 524 -2.82 -1.11 -20.14
N ARG A 525 -3.89 -1.73 -20.54
CA ARG A 525 -5.24 -1.21 -20.23
C ARG A 525 -5.41 -1.14 -18.71
N VAL A 526 -6.29 -0.29 -18.24
CA VAL A 526 -6.53 -0.09 -16.81
C VAL A 526 -6.97 -1.38 -16.08
N ASP A 527 -7.55 -2.33 -16.79
CA ASP A 527 -7.92 -3.65 -16.26
C ASP A 527 -6.75 -4.69 -16.26
N GLY A 528 -5.54 -4.23 -16.58
CA GLY A 528 -4.33 -5.04 -16.61
C GLY A 528 -4.12 -5.84 -17.90
N ARG A 529 -5.06 -5.82 -18.85
CA ARG A 529 -4.91 -6.51 -20.13
C ARG A 529 -3.92 -5.77 -21.05
N SER A 530 -3.32 -6.52 -21.98
CA SER A 530 -2.48 -5.94 -23.02
C SER A 530 -3.25 -4.96 -23.89
N LEU A 531 -2.60 -3.90 -24.36
CA LEU A 531 -3.15 -2.97 -25.34
C LEU A 531 -3.55 -3.67 -26.66
N LEU A 532 -2.92 -4.81 -27.00
CA LEU A 532 -3.24 -5.62 -28.18
C LEU A 532 -4.44 -6.55 -28.00
N GLN A 533 -5.15 -6.44 -26.87
CA GLN A 533 -6.37 -7.20 -26.57
C GLN A 533 -7.56 -6.24 -26.44
N ALA A 534 -8.75 -6.67 -26.91
CA ALA A 534 -9.98 -5.95 -26.64
C ALA A 534 -10.30 -5.92 -25.14
N ASP A 535 -10.95 -4.86 -24.65
CA ASP A 535 -11.29 -4.73 -23.23
C ASP A 535 -12.52 -5.56 -22.79
N GLY A 536 -13.21 -6.16 -23.77
CA GLY A 536 -14.44 -6.92 -23.53
C GLY A 536 -15.66 -6.06 -23.15
N ARG A 537 -15.53 -4.72 -23.17
CA ARG A 537 -16.58 -3.75 -22.83
C ARG A 537 -16.92 -2.80 -23.97
N ASN A 538 -16.54 -3.10 -25.21
CA ASN A 538 -16.70 -2.32 -26.44
C ASN A 538 -15.46 -1.55 -26.91
N GLN A 539 -14.27 -1.76 -26.34
CA GLN A 539 -13.04 -1.24 -26.92
C GLN A 539 -12.28 -2.35 -27.65
N GLU A 540 -12.05 -2.13 -28.93
CA GLU A 540 -11.20 -2.97 -29.76
C GLU A 540 -9.72 -2.88 -29.31
N PRO A 541 -8.83 -3.77 -29.78
CA PRO A 541 -7.39 -3.62 -29.57
C PRO A 541 -6.90 -2.22 -29.93
N ALA A 542 -5.89 -1.72 -29.20
CA ALA A 542 -5.41 -0.34 -29.37
C ALA A 542 -4.85 -0.08 -30.80
N ASP A 543 -4.37 -1.09 -31.49
CA ASP A 543 -3.90 -1.03 -32.87
C ASP A 543 -5.02 -0.91 -33.92
N ASP A 544 -6.30 -0.89 -33.52
CA ASP A 544 -7.44 -0.53 -34.35
C ASP A 544 -7.80 0.97 -34.24
N TYR A 545 -7.09 1.74 -33.37
CA TYR A 545 -7.35 3.18 -33.20
C TYR A 545 -6.23 4.02 -33.78
N PRO A 546 -6.39 4.65 -34.97
CA PRO A 546 -5.41 5.58 -35.55
C PRO A 546 -5.12 6.81 -34.67
N ALA A 547 -5.98 7.09 -33.70
CA ALA A 547 -5.78 8.13 -32.69
C ALA A 547 -4.93 7.70 -31.51
N PHE A 548 -4.28 6.53 -31.56
CA PHE A 548 -3.49 6.00 -30.42
C PHE A 548 -2.37 6.96 -29.99
N THR A 549 -1.68 7.60 -30.94
CA THR A 549 -0.67 8.62 -30.64
C THR A 549 -1.22 9.84 -29.87
N LEU A 550 -2.53 10.05 -29.88
CA LEU A 550 -3.25 11.09 -29.14
C LEU A 550 -3.86 10.58 -27.83
N GLY A 551 -3.57 9.36 -27.43
CA GLY A 551 -3.85 8.83 -26.07
C GLY A 551 -5.31 8.57 -25.76
N VAL A 552 -6.07 8.04 -26.72
CA VAL A 552 -7.51 7.76 -26.59
C VAL A 552 -7.84 6.52 -25.77
N ILE A 553 -6.84 5.69 -25.43
CA ILE A 553 -7.03 4.48 -24.64
C ILE A 553 -6.85 4.80 -23.16
N ASN A 554 -7.77 4.32 -22.32
CA ASN A 554 -7.66 4.49 -20.87
C ASN A 554 -6.59 3.55 -20.31
N VAL A 555 -5.61 4.13 -19.65
CA VAL A 555 -4.50 3.45 -18.95
C VAL A 555 -4.34 4.00 -17.54
N SER A 556 -3.58 3.32 -16.69
CA SER A 556 -3.28 3.87 -15.36
C SER A 556 -2.14 4.88 -15.42
N PRO A 557 -2.18 5.97 -14.64
CA PRO A 557 -1.06 6.87 -14.41
C PRO A 557 0.23 6.14 -14.00
N MET A 558 0.13 5.09 -13.20
CA MET A 558 1.24 4.21 -12.80
C MET A 558 1.99 3.64 -14.01
N SER A 559 1.27 3.12 -15.01
CA SER A 559 1.92 2.54 -16.19
C SER A 559 2.59 3.61 -17.07
N MET A 560 2.04 4.82 -17.11
CA MET A 560 2.65 5.94 -17.81
C MET A 560 3.90 6.45 -17.09
N ALA A 561 3.87 6.58 -15.76
CA ALA A 561 5.06 6.92 -14.98
C ALA A 561 6.20 5.92 -15.22
N ALA A 562 5.89 4.61 -15.25
CA ALA A 562 6.85 3.56 -15.55
C ALA A 562 7.40 3.66 -16.99
N ALA A 563 6.56 3.98 -17.97
CA ALA A 563 7.00 4.18 -19.36
C ALA A 563 7.93 5.39 -19.51
N TYR A 564 7.66 6.50 -18.82
CA TYR A 564 8.51 7.69 -18.84
C TYR A 564 9.80 7.51 -18.00
N ALA A 565 9.85 6.56 -17.08
CA ALA A 565 11.08 6.18 -16.37
C ALA A 565 12.10 5.46 -17.29
N VAL A 566 11.66 4.90 -18.43
CA VAL A 566 12.53 4.15 -19.35
C VAL A 566 13.60 5.03 -20.00
N PRO A 567 13.29 6.15 -20.66
CA PRO A 567 14.34 7.02 -21.21
C PRO A 567 15.21 7.63 -20.11
N ALA A 568 14.67 7.93 -18.91
CA ALA A 568 15.43 8.39 -17.76
C ALA A 568 16.55 7.42 -17.33
N SER A 569 16.30 6.11 -17.47
CA SER A 569 17.20 5.00 -17.09
C SER A 569 18.02 4.46 -18.27
N ASN A 570 18.26 5.24 -19.30
CA ASN A 570 18.97 4.81 -20.53
C ASN A 570 18.30 3.61 -21.23
N GLY A 571 16.99 3.54 -21.18
CA GLY A 571 16.21 2.55 -21.92
C GLY A 571 15.85 1.27 -21.15
N VAL A 572 16.10 1.24 -19.85
CA VAL A 572 15.74 0.09 -18.99
C VAL A 572 14.30 0.26 -18.50
N TYR A 573 13.46 -0.70 -18.82
CA TYR A 573 12.13 -0.83 -18.21
C TYR A 573 12.19 -1.73 -16.99
N CYS A 574 11.52 -1.31 -15.91
CA CYS A 574 11.27 -2.12 -14.71
C CYS A 574 9.78 -2.03 -14.38
N SER A 575 9.14 -3.16 -14.12
CA SER A 575 7.75 -3.17 -13.63
C SER A 575 7.64 -2.44 -12.28
N PRO A 576 6.58 -1.66 -12.06
CA PRO A 576 6.36 -1.00 -10.78
C PRO A 576 6.33 -2.01 -9.62
N VAL A 577 7.10 -1.74 -8.58
CA VAL A 577 7.16 -2.53 -7.35
C VAL A 577 7.01 -1.62 -6.14
N VAL A 578 6.25 -2.10 -5.14
CA VAL A 578 5.97 -1.38 -3.89
C VAL A 578 6.55 -2.08 -2.66
N LEU A 579 7.12 -3.28 -2.85
CA LEU A 579 7.65 -4.11 -1.76
C LEU A 579 9.15 -4.31 -1.92
N THR A 580 9.90 -4.17 -0.82
CA THR A 580 11.34 -4.42 -0.78
C THR A 580 11.69 -5.68 0.00
N LYS A 581 10.90 -5.99 1.04
CA LYS A 581 11.17 -7.11 1.94
C LYS A 581 9.92 -7.49 2.72
N ILE A 582 9.70 -8.79 2.91
CA ILE A 582 8.70 -9.33 3.84
C ILE A 582 9.44 -10.30 4.77
N VAL A 583 9.23 -10.14 6.07
CA VAL A 583 9.79 -11.02 7.11
C VAL A 583 8.62 -11.56 7.93
N ASN A 584 8.57 -12.88 8.11
CA ASN A 584 7.55 -13.47 8.97
C ASN A 584 7.93 -13.36 10.46
N ASN A 585 7.04 -13.77 11.33
CA ASN A 585 7.18 -13.75 12.79
C ASN A 585 8.36 -14.59 13.34
N THR A 586 8.87 -15.57 12.56
CA THR A 586 10.07 -16.35 12.92
C THR A 586 11.38 -15.70 12.45
N GLY A 587 11.32 -14.51 11.82
CA GLY A 587 12.47 -13.79 11.27
C GLY A 587 12.91 -14.27 9.88
N LYS A 588 12.19 -15.19 9.26
CA LYS A 588 12.49 -15.68 7.91
C LYS A 588 11.97 -14.70 6.86
N SER A 589 12.83 -14.36 5.89
CA SER A 589 12.43 -13.57 4.72
C SER A 589 11.57 -14.40 3.78
N LEU A 590 10.46 -13.82 3.33
CA LEU A 590 9.62 -14.34 2.27
C LEU A 590 10.01 -13.69 0.93
N PRO A 591 9.80 -14.37 -0.21
CA PRO A 591 9.99 -13.76 -1.52
C PRO A 591 9.11 -12.53 -1.70
N VAL A 592 9.58 -11.56 -2.48
CA VAL A 592 8.81 -10.40 -2.91
C VAL A 592 8.83 -10.32 -4.44
N PRO A 593 7.81 -9.71 -5.07
CA PRO A 593 7.79 -9.52 -6.52
C PRO A 593 9.04 -8.80 -7.03
N SER A 594 9.63 -9.32 -8.11
CA SER A 594 10.76 -8.69 -8.79
C SER A 594 10.27 -7.66 -9.79
N ALA A 595 10.98 -6.54 -9.91
CA ALA A 595 10.72 -5.55 -10.95
C ALA A 595 11.01 -6.06 -12.37
N GLY A 596 11.69 -7.19 -12.56
CA GLY A 596 11.94 -7.81 -13.86
C GLY A 596 12.61 -6.86 -14.86
N CYS A 597 13.56 -6.03 -14.40
CA CYS A 597 14.18 -5.00 -15.21
C CYS A 597 14.89 -5.57 -16.44
N HIS A 598 14.67 -4.94 -17.61
CA HIS A 598 15.29 -5.33 -18.87
C HIS A 598 15.46 -4.13 -19.80
N GLN A 599 16.38 -4.22 -20.78
CA GLN A 599 16.55 -3.19 -21.80
C GLN A 599 15.37 -3.20 -22.76
N ALA A 600 14.45 -2.25 -22.61
CA ALA A 600 13.26 -2.13 -23.44
C ALA A 600 13.51 -1.37 -24.75
N ILE A 601 14.36 -0.33 -24.71
CA ILE A 601 14.77 0.43 -25.89
C ILE A 601 16.28 0.59 -25.90
N PRO A 602 16.91 0.70 -27.08
CA PRO A 602 18.37 0.93 -27.18
C PRO A 602 18.79 2.23 -26.45
N VAL A 603 19.97 2.22 -25.81
CA VAL A 603 20.53 3.40 -25.12
C VAL A 603 20.54 4.65 -26.01
N ARG A 604 20.96 4.51 -27.30
CA ARG A 604 20.97 5.62 -28.27
C ARG A 604 19.57 6.24 -28.49
N VAL A 605 18.52 5.42 -28.41
CA VAL A 605 17.11 5.88 -28.55
C VAL A 605 16.69 6.62 -27.28
N ALA A 606 17.02 6.09 -26.10
CA ALA A 606 16.75 6.76 -24.84
C ALA A 606 17.42 8.14 -24.75
N GLN A 607 18.70 8.23 -25.15
CA GLN A 607 19.43 9.50 -25.25
C GLN A 607 18.76 10.50 -26.21
N ALA A 608 18.28 10.02 -27.36
CA ALA A 608 17.59 10.83 -28.34
C ALA A 608 16.23 11.33 -27.84
N VAL A 609 15.48 10.46 -27.14
CA VAL A 609 14.22 10.84 -26.47
C VAL A 609 14.48 11.93 -25.41
N ASN A 610 15.49 11.74 -24.56
CA ASN A 610 15.87 12.72 -23.55
C ASN A 610 16.21 14.08 -24.18
N TYR A 611 17.01 14.09 -25.27
CA TYR A 611 17.38 15.30 -25.99
C TYR A 611 16.15 16.04 -26.52
N ILE A 612 15.23 15.34 -27.18
CA ILE A 612 14.02 15.97 -27.74
C ILE A 612 13.08 16.45 -26.64
N LEU A 613 12.84 15.62 -25.60
CA LEU A 613 11.87 15.96 -24.55
C LEU A 613 12.39 17.03 -23.56
N GLN A 614 13.71 17.26 -23.46
CA GLN A 614 14.26 18.47 -22.82
C GLN A 614 13.80 19.74 -23.55
N GLY A 615 13.66 19.68 -24.87
CA GLY A 615 13.15 20.78 -25.69
C GLY A 615 11.75 21.26 -25.30
N VAL A 616 10.94 20.42 -24.63
CA VAL A 616 9.62 20.84 -24.12
C VAL A 616 9.77 22.01 -23.13
N PHE A 617 10.85 22.02 -22.33
CA PHE A 617 11.15 23.08 -21.37
C PHE A 617 12.09 24.17 -21.89
N THR A 618 12.96 23.84 -22.86
CA THR A 618 14.07 24.73 -23.26
C THR A 618 13.87 25.41 -24.60
N PHE A 619 13.02 24.84 -25.49
CA PHE A 619 12.72 25.41 -26.79
C PHE A 619 11.60 26.47 -26.69
N PRO A 620 11.72 27.65 -27.31
CA PRO A 620 10.75 28.74 -27.16
C PRO A 620 9.30 28.40 -27.50
N ASN A 621 9.08 27.45 -28.39
CA ASN A 621 7.73 26.94 -28.72
C ASN A 621 7.44 25.59 -28.02
N GLY A 622 8.22 25.19 -27.04
CA GLY A 622 7.95 24.02 -26.22
C GLY A 622 6.73 24.22 -25.33
N THR A 623 5.91 23.17 -25.20
CA THR A 623 4.62 23.26 -24.49
C THR A 623 4.75 23.55 -22.96
N ALA A 624 5.96 23.46 -22.39
CA ALA A 624 6.29 23.83 -21.02
C ALA A 624 7.54 24.75 -20.97
N TYR A 625 7.70 25.62 -21.97
CA TYR A 625 8.86 26.50 -22.06
C TYR A 625 9.06 27.34 -20.80
N GLY A 626 10.28 27.31 -20.24
CA GLY A 626 10.64 28.07 -19.05
C GLY A 626 10.26 27.43 -17.71
N SER A 627 9.57 26.28 -17.71
CA SER A 627 9.14 25.59 -16.50
C SER A 627 10.05 24.37 -16.16
N GLY A 628 11.33 24.41 -16.54
CA GLY A 628 12.32 23.41 -16.16
C GLY A 628 12.80 23.58 -14.72
N LEU A 629 13.47 22.57 -14.17
CA LEU A 629 14.07 22.61 -12.85
C LEU A 629 15.39 23.40 -12.85
N ALA A 630 15.73 24.03 -11.70
CA ALA A 630 16.93 24.85 -11.58
C ALA A 630 18.21 24.01 -11.58
N ASP A 631 18.23 22.88 -10.86
CA ASP A 631 19.44 22.11 -10.55
C ASP A 631 19.56 20.80 -11.33
N TYR A 632 18.51 20.37 -12.05
CA TYR A 632 18.45 19.12 -12.78
C TYR A 632 17.96 19.34 -14.21
N GLN A 633 18.58 18.66 -15.16
CA GLN A 633 17.97 18.54 -16.48
C GLN A 633 16.66 17.76 -16.37
N ALA A 634 15.60 18.34 -16.89
CA ALA A 634 14.27 17.75 -16.96
C ALA A 634 13.87 17.46 -18.40
N ALA A 635 13.19 16.36 -18.61
CA ALA A 635 12.55 16.01 -19.87
C ALA A 635 11.07 15.68 -19.60
N GLY A 636 10.17 16.02 -20.53
CA GLY A 636 8.75 15.81 -20.24
C GLY A 636 7.84 15.99 -21.44
N LYS A 637 6.55 15.77 -21.22
CA LYS A 637 5.51 15.90 -22.25
C LYS A 637 4.16 16.23 -21.63
N THR A 638 3.51 17.26 -22.16
CA THR A 638 2.11 17.57 -21.86
C THR A 638 1.17 16.57 -22.51
N GLY A 639 0.07 16.26 -21.82
CA GLY A 639 -1.06 15.49 -22.33
C GLY A 639 -2.36 16.29 -22.18
N THR A 640 -3.15 16.32 -23.23
CA THR A 640 -4.49 16.93 -23.25
C THR A 640 -5.35 16.10 -24.16
N SER A 641 -6.51 15.63 -23.68
CA SER A 641 -7.49 14.94 -24.50
C SER A 641 -8.67 15.87 -24.78
N ASN A 642 -9.36 15.65 -25.88
CA ASN A 642 -10.56 16.40 -26.23
C ASN A 642 -11.79 15.48 -26.18
N VAL A 643 -12.96 16.04 -25.85
CA VAL A 643 -14.22 15.30 -26.00
C VAL A 643 -14.51 15.02 -27.50
N ALA A 644 -15.26 13.96 -27.75
CA ALA A 644 -15.53 13.51 -29.13
C ALA A 644 -16.16 14.56 -30.06
N ASN A 645 -16.86 15.55 -29.51
CA ASN A 645 -17.44 16.65 -30.26
C ASN A 645 -16.51 17.87 -30.45
N GLY A 646 -15.27 17.78 -29.97
CA GLY A 646 -14.23 18.79 -30.15
C GLY A 646 -14.26 20.00 -29.21
N ASN A 647 -15.22 20.07 -28.28
CA ASN A 647 -15.37 21.19 -27.35
C ASN A 647 -15.11 20.78 -25.93
N GLY A 648 -13.88 20.98 -25.45
CA GLY A 648 -13.48 20.85 -24.06
C GLY A 648 -12.52 19.71 -23.78
N THR A 649 -11.89 19.77 -22.62
CA THR A 649 -10.81 18.89 -22.14
C THR A 649 -11.29 18.01 -20.98
N PRO A 650 -11.55 16.72 -21.21
CA PRO A 650 -11.93 15.79 -20.12
C PRO A 650 -10.75 15.30 -19.31
N TYR A 651 -9.54 15.24 -19.88
CA TYR A 651 -8.31 14.84 -19.20
C TYR A 651 -7.15 15.76 -19.55
N ALA A 652 -6.39 16.15 -18.54
CA ALA A 652 -5.12 16.84 -18.69
C ALA A 652 -4.03 16.07 -17.92
N ALA A 653 -2.84 15.97 -18.48
CA ALA A 653 -1.75 15.22 -17.89
C ALA A 653 -0.40 15.89 -18.15
N PHE A 654 0.55 15.63 -17.29
CA PHE A 654 1.96 15.95 -17.48
C PHE A 654 2.82 14.75 -17.05
N ALA A 655 3.68 14.35 -17.98
CA ALA A 655 4.74 13.39 -17.70
C ALA A 655 6.08 14.12 -17.68
N GLY A 656 6.80 14.06 -16.59
CA GLY A 656 8.12 14.69 -16.49
C GLY A 656 9.09 13.85 -15.69
N TYR A 657 10.36 13.92 -16.05
CA TYR A 657 11.38 13.12 -15.38
C TYR A 657 12.76 13.79 -15.41
N THR A 658 13.57 13.39 -14.45
CA THR A 658 15.02 13.58 -14.38
C THR A 658 15.71 12.22 -14.43
N THR A 659 17.02 12.16 -14.29
CA THR A 659 17.74 10.88 -14.12
C THR A 659 17.40 10.18 -12.80
N ALA A 660 16.90 10.92 -11.80
CA ALA A 660 16.65 10.44 -10.44
C ALA A 660 15.21 10.00 -10.20
N LEU A 661 14.24 10.65 -10.86
CA LEU A 661 12.82 10.51 -10.59
C LEU A 661 12.00 10.68 -11.86
N ALA A 662 10.95 9.88 -12.02
CA ALA A 662 9.94 10.02 -13.07
C ALA A 662 8.56 10.20 -12.42
N GLY A 663 7.82 11.21 -12.84
CA GLY A 663 6.49 11.55 -12.36
C GLY A 663 5.46 11.60 -13.48
N TYR A 664 4.24 11.16 -13.18
CA TYR A 664 3.08 11.30 -14.04
C TYR A 664 1.92 11.88 -13.25
N VAL A 665 1.48 13.04 -13.66
CA VAL A 665 0.32 13.75 -13.11
C VAL A 665 -0.86 13.65 -14.05
N SER A 666 -2.05 13.36 -13.53
CA SER A 666 -3.30 13.39 -14.29
C SER A 666 -4.36 14.18 -13.54
N VAL A 667 -5.10 15.00 -14.27
CA VAL A 667 -6.24 15.79 -13.79
C VAL A 667 -7.47 15.49 -14.63
N PHE A 668 -8.59 15.24 -13.96
CA PHE A 668 -9.88 14.91 -14.61
C PHE A 668 -11.04 15.14 -13.66
N ASN A 669 -12.28 15.10 -14.16
CA ASN A 669 -13.45 15.16 -13.28
C ASN A 669 -13.94 13.73 -12.94
N PRO A 670 -13.87 13.28 -11.68
CA PRO A 670 -14.20 11.91 -11.32
C PRO A 670 -15.71 11.59 -11.42
N ALA A 671 -16.58 12.60 -11.39
CA ALA A 671 -18.03 12.39 -11.47
C ALA A 671 -18.47 11.96 -12.88
N SER A 672 -17.79 12.44 -13.92
CA SER A 672 -18.01 12.01 -15.32
C SER A 672 -16.79 12.34 -16.17
N PRO A 673 -15.76 11.51 -16.13
CA PRO A 673 -14.46 11.84 -16.71
C PRO A 673 -14.47 12.00 -18.23
N THR A 674 -15.45 11.49 -18.94
CA THR A 674 -15.54 11.60 -20.42
C THR A 674 -16.45 12.72 -20.90
N MET A 675 -17.23 13.35 -20.04
CA MET A 675 -18.29 14.29 -20.40
C MET A 675 -18.10 15.71 -19.87
N TYR A 676 -17.36 15.88 -18.78
CA TYR A 676 -17.16 17.21 -18.20
C TYR A 676 -15.87 17.83 -18.69
N THR A 677 -16.01 19.01 -19.29
CA THR A 677 -14.90 19.91 -19.53
C THR A 677 -14.43 20.49 -18.22
N MET A 678 -13.14 20.37 -17.94
CA MET A 678 -12.56 20.93 -16.73
C MET A 678 -12.47 22.44 -16.81
N ALA A 679 -13.07 23.12 -15.84
CA ALA A 679 -12.87 24.54 -15.63
C ALA A 679 -11.76 24.77 -14.58
N TYR A 680 -11.04 25.85 -14.75
CA TYR A 680 -9.86 26.14 -13.96
C TYR A 680 -9.81 27.64 -13.60
N ASP A 681 -9.61 27.95 -12.31
CA ASP A 681 -9.42 29.35 -11.89
C ASP A 681 -7.95 29.75 -11.99
N SER A 682 -7.66 30.61 -12.93
CA SER A 682 -6.32 31.08 -13.24
C SER A 682 -5.70 32.02 -12.21
N ALA A 683 -6.50 32.55 -11.27
CA ALA A 683 -6.04 33.59 -10.35
C ALA A 683 -4.89 33.17 -9.44
N ARG A 684 -4.83 31.87 -9.07
CA ARG A 684 -3.79 31.33 -8.20
C ARG A 684 -2.45 31.13 -8.88
N TYR A 685 -2.43 30.99 -10.21
CA TYR A 685 -1.24 30.57 -10.96
C TYR A 685 -0.59 31.69 -11.75
N GLN A 686 -1.19 32.89 -11.73
CA GLN A 686 -0.69 34.06 -12.46
C GLN A 686 0.69 34.56 -12.00
N GLY A 687 1.13 34.17 -10.84
CA GLY A 687 2.42 34.60 -10.29
C GLY A 687 3.55 33.58 -10.39
N GLU A 688 3.23 32.30 -10.50
CA GLU A 688 4.21 31.22 -10.33
C GLU A 688 4.83 30.69 -11.64
N TYR A 689 4.08 30.68 -12.73
CA TYR A 689 4.54 30.13 -14.01
C TYR A 689 4.24 31.08 -15.19
N GLY A 690 4.49 32.36 -14.98
CA GLY A 690 4.61 33.34 -16.05
C GLY A 690 3.33 33.66 -16.79
N GLY A 691 2.37 34.32 -16.11
CA GLY A 691 1.41 35.21 -16.76
C GLY A 691 0.61 34.67 -17.94
N LEU A 692 0.34 33.36 -17.98
CA LEU A 692 -0.58 32.82 -18.96
C LEU A 692 -1.97 33.36 -18.61
N ASN A 693 -2.53 34.19 -19.47
CA ASN A 693 -3.98 34.43 -19.52
C ASN A 693 -4.59 33.05 -19.71
N MET A 694 -5.02 32.41 -18.64
CA MET A 694 -5.46 31.02 -18.69
C MET A 694 -6.81 30.95 -19.36
N PRO A 695 -6.96 30.17 -20.41
CA PRO A 695 -8.28 29.85 -20.92
C PRO A 695 -9.08 29.13 -19.83
N ALA A 696 -10.42 29.22 -19.93
CA ALA A 696 -11.31 28.48 -19.01
C ALA A 696 -11.14 26.96 -19.07
N GLU A 697 -10.32 26.46 -19.98
CA GLU A 697 -10.01 25.04 -20.17
C GLU A 697 -8.70 24.62 -19.55
N MET A 698 -8.67 23.39 -19.01
CA MET A 698 -7.49 22.78 -18.42
C MET A 698 -6.63 22.11 -19.49
N PHE A 699 -5.35 22.43 -19.52
CA PHE A 699 -4.36 21.77 -20.39
C PHE A 699 -3.27 21.12 -19.54
N GLY A 700 -2.51 20.19 -20.14
CA GLY A 700 -1.38 19.55 -19.46
C GLY A 700 -0.30 20.52 -18.99
N ALA A 701 -0.17 21.69 -19.60
CA ALA A 701 0.74 22.76 -19.21
C ALA A 701 0.23 23.63 -18.05
N ASN A 702 -0.95 23.36 -17.52
CA ASN A 702 -1.52 24.11 -16.37
C ASN A 702 -1.31 23.36 -15.07
N ALA A 703 -2.41 22.97 -14.37
CA ALA A 703 -2.31 22.28 -13.09
C ALA A 703 -1.43 21.01 -13.12
N PRO A 704 -1.50 20.12 -14.14
CA PRO A 704 -0.61 18.95 -14.16
C PRO A 704 0.88 19.29 -14.14
N LEU A 705 1.31 20.26 -14.97
CA LEU A 705 2.71 20.73 -14.96
C LEU A 705 3.08 21.36 -13.62
N SER A 706 2.18 22.19 -13.04
CA SER A 706 2.41 22.86 -11.76
C SER A 706 2.57 21.85 -10.62
N VAL A 707 1.75 20.80 -10.57
CA VAL A 707 1.90 19.70 -9.59
C VAL A 707 3.26 19.06 -9.75
N TRP A 708 3.61 18.62 -10.96
CA TRP A 708 4.90 17.97 -11.23
C TRP A 708 6.08 18.86 -10.83
N HIS A 709 6.08 20.12 -11.22
CA HIS A 709 7.17 21.05 -10.92
C HIS A 709 7.32 21.25 -9.40
N THR A 710 6.23 21.56 -8.71
CA THR A 710 6.22 21.73 -7.24
C THR A 710 6.72 20.48 -6.52
N THR A 711 6.30 19.29 -6.98
CA THR A 711 6.76 18.02 -6.42
C THR A 711 8.27 17.87 -6.59
N PHE A 712 8.79 18.09 -7.82
CA PHE A 712 10.19 17.84 -8.13
C PHE A 712 11.14 18.84 -7.48
N ASP A 713 10.71 20.09 -7.23
CA ASP A 713 11.48 21.08 -6.47
C ASP A 713 11.71 20.66 -5.00
N HIS A 714 10.82 19.85 -4.45
CA HIS A 714 10.86 19.44 -3.04
C HIS A 714 11.20 17.96 -2.82
N ALA A 715 11.14 17.13 -3.86
CA ALA A 715 11.43 15.70 -3.81
C ALA A 715 12.90 15.41 -3.50
N ARG A 716 13.18 14.15 -3.19
CA ARG A 716 14.55 13.66 -3.00
C ARG A 716 15.16 13.30 -4.35
N LEU A 717 15.76 14.27 -5.03
CA LEU A 717 16.52 14.01 -6.25
C LEU A 717 17.95 13.60 -5.90
N THR A 718 18.40 12.44 -6.38
CA THR A 718 19.73 11.90 -6.10
C THR A 718 20.35 11.36 -7.37
N GLY A 719 21.68 11.49 -7.52
CA GLY A 719 22.40 10.96 -8.68
C GLY A 719 22.85 12.05 -9.64
N SER A 720 22.92 11.70 -10.96
CA SER A 720 23.38 12.64 -11.98
C SER A 720 22.34 13.73 -12.22
N THR A 721 22.78 14.98 -12.33
CA THR A 721 21.93 16.12 -12.72
C THR A 721 21.62 16.14 -14.21
N ASP A 722 22.45 15.47 -15.02
CA ASP A 722 22.41 15.53 -16.47
C ASP A 722 22.09 14.18 -17.11
N PHE A 723 21.32 14.22 -18.17
CA PHE A 723 21.15 13.07 -19.06
C PHE A 723 22.41 12.81 -19.86
N GLN A 724 22.61 11.56 -20.27
CA GLN A 724 23.69 11.23 -21.19
C GLN A 724 23.39 11.84 -22.57
N PRO A 725 24.34 12.58 -23.16
CA PRO A 725 24.12 13.25 -24.44
C PRO A 725 24.08 12.25 -25.61
N VAL A 726 23.37 12.62 -26.65
CA VAL A 726 23.43 11.90 -27.93
C VAL A 726 24.83 12.04 -28.51
N PRO A 727 25.54 10.92 -28.90
CA PRO A 727 26.86 11.01 -29.47
C PRO A 727 26.92 11.90 -30.71
N ALA A 728 27.95 12.74 -30.82
CA ALA A 728 28.09 13.70 -31.92
C ALA A 728 28.16 13.05 -33.32
N GLY A 729 28.62 11.79 -33.42
CA GLY A 729 28.66 11.02 -34.67
C GLY A 729 27.38 10.20 -34.95
N SER A 730 26.30 10.40 -34.19
CA SER A 730 25.04 9.70 -34.41
C SER A 730 24.37 10.14 -35.71
N SER A 731 23.87 9.19 -36.50
CA SER A 731 23.07 9.47 -37.72
C SER A 731 21.74 10.19 -37.39
N LEU A 732 21.36 10.27 -36.13
CA LEU A 732 20.18 11.03 -35.68
C LEU A 732 20.35 12.56 -35.84
N TRP A 733 21.61 13.06 -35.98
CA TRP A 733 21.89 14.46 -36.24
C TRP A 733 21.73 14.84 -37.70
N ASP A 734 21.59 13.87 -38.61
CA ASP A 734 21.48 14.15 -40.04
C ASP A 734 20.20 14.98 -40.33
N ALA A 735 20.27 15.92 -41.26
CA ALA A 735 19.13 16.65 -41.72
C ALA A 735 18.20 15.69 -42.51
N GLY A 736 16.99 15.51 -42.04
CA GLY A 736 15.99 14.70 -42.74
C GLY A 736 15.68 15.33 -44.12
N THR A 737 15.51 14.50 -45.13
CA THR A 737 15.16 14.94 -46.50
C THR A 737 13.67 14.83 -46.77
N GLY A 738 12.81 14.56 -45.77
CA GLY A 738 11.38 14.34 -45.94
C GLY A 738 11.01 13.03 -46.67
N GLN A 739 11.98 12.13 -46.89
CA GLN A 739 11.72 10.85 -47.56
C GLN A 739 10.98 9.89 -46.59
N ALA A 740 10.02 9.14 -47.13
CA ALA A 740 9.27 8.14 -46.40
C ALA A 740 10.18 7.15 -45.66
N VAL A 741 9.93 6.95 -44.36
CA VAL A 741 10.62 5.94 -43.52
C VAL A 741 10.35 4.57 -44.12
N LYS A 742 11.41 3.84 -44.53
CA LYS A 742 11.25 2.44 -44.93
C LYS A 742 10.85 1.62 -43.70
N GLN A 743 9.67 0.99 -43.75
CA GLN A 743 9.28 0.04 -42.73
C GLN A 743 10.41 -1.00 -42.53
N PRO A 744 10.74 -1.39 -41.30
CA PRO A 744 11.71 -2.45 -41.06
C PRO A 744 11.28 -3.69 -41.82
N ALA A 745 12.16 -4.21 -42.68
CA ALA A 745 11.89 -5.40 -43.46
C ALA A 745 11.48 -6.54 -42.52
N LYS A 746 10.30 -7.12 -42.74
CA LYS A 746 9.86 -8.34 -42.02
C LYS A 746 10.99 -9.38 -42.13
N LYS A 747 11.59 -9.82 -41.04
CA LYS A 747 12.48 -10.97 -41.03
C LYS A 747 11.74 -12.15 -41.66
N LYS A 748 12.11 -12.52 -42.85
CA LYS A 748 11.61 -13.74 -43.50
C LYS A 748 12.05 -14.93 -42.63
N THR A 749 11.13 -15.53 -41.97
CA THR A 749 11.27 -16.91 -41.48
C THR A 749 11.53 -17.77 -42.72
N ALA A 750 12.70 -18.41 -42.75
CA ALA A 750 13.04 -19.37 -43.77
C ALA A 750 12.02 -20.52 -43.73
N LYS A 751 11.13 -20.55 -44.73
CA LYS A 751 10.41 -21.77 -45.11
C LYS A 751 10.96 -22.26 -46.42
N GLY A 752 11.27 -23.55 -46.40
CA GLY A 752 11.95 -24.32 -47.44
C GLY A 752 11.33 -24.19 -48.82
N ASN A 753 12.19 -24.30 -49.72
CA ASN A 753 12.22 -24.61 -51.10
C ASN A 753 11.00 -25.42 -51.65
N GLN A 754 10.32 -24.87 -52.64
CA GLN A 754 9.94 -25.61 -53.82
C GLN A 754 9.50 -24.67 -54.94
N GLY A 755 10.08 -24.87 -56.02
CA GLY A 755 10.29 -24.43 -57.34
C GLY A 755 9.18 -23.92 -58.20
N ASN A 756 9.63 -23.27 -59.19
CA ASN A 756 9.32 -23.19 -60.60
C ASN A 756 8.59 -21.93 -61.14
N ASN A 757 9.39 -21.26 -61.95
CA ASN A 757 9.19 -20.79 -63.31
C ASN A 757 8.24 -19.69 -63.72
N ASN A 758 8.92 -18.75 -64.46
CA ASN A 758 8.51 -18.05 -65.67
C ASN A 758 7.56 -16.84 -65.65
N GLY A 759 8.06 -15.80 -66.24
CA GLY A 759 7.27 -14.81 -66.97
C GLY A 759 7.71 -13.33 -66.91
N ASN A 760 8.69 -13.00 -67.70
CA ASN A 760 8.92 -11.90 -68.62
C ASN A 760 7.90 -10.74 -68.67
N GLY A 761 8.34 -9.49 -68.67
CA GLY A 761 7.53 -8.36 -69.10
C GLY A 761 8.07 -6.97 -68.73
N ASN A 762 8.95 -6.47 -69.51
CA ASN A 762 9.41 -5.21 -69.96
C ASN A 762 8.42 -4.03 -69.99
N GLY A 763 8.92 -2.76 -69.75
CA GLY A 763 8.28 -1.51 -70.20
C GLY A 763 8.48 -0.31 -69.27
N ASN A 764 9.35 0.38 -69.41
CA ASN A 764 9.99 1.59 -69.93
C ASN A 764 9.14 2.89 -69.91
N ASN A 765 9.86 3.99 -69.52
CA ASN A 765 9.68 5.42 -69.86
C ASN A 765 8.54 6.19 -69.13
N GLY A 766 8.77 7.41 -68.73
CA GLY A 766 9.72 8.48 -68.98
C GLY A 766 9.02 9.82 -68.80
N GLY A 767 9.78 10.84 -68.53
CA GLY A 767 9.47 12.24 -68.91
C GLY A 767 8.91 13.12 -67.78
N ASP A 768 9.70 13.93 -67.28
CA ASP A 768 10.09 15.30 -67.54
C ASP A 768 9.10 16.42 -67.25
N ASN A 769 9.57 17.34 -66.43
CA ASN A 769 9.67 18.80 -66.64
C ASN A 769 8.76 19.76 -65.84
N ASN A 770 9.52 20.61 -65.16
CA ASN A 770 9.47 22.10 -65.10
C ASN A 770 8.25 22.77 -64.47
N GLY A 771 8.47 23.53 -63.39
CA GLY A 771 9.11 24.85 -63.42
C GLY A 771 8.15 25.85 -62.80
N GLY A 772 8.63 26.78 -62.05
CA GLY A 772 7.92 28.06 -61.89
C GLY A 772 8.04 28.71 -60.51
N ASP A 773 8.86 29.71 -60.53
CA ASP A 773 9.13 30.70 -59.46
C ASP A 773 7.89 31.47 -58.97
N GLY A 774 8.01 32.03 -57.73
CA GLY A 774 7.14 33.12 -57.33
C GLY A 774 7.14 33.48 -55.86
N ASN A 775 8.13 34.09 -55.37
CA ASN A 775 8.27 35.31 -54.56
C ASN A 775 7.11 35.82 -53.69
N GLY A 776 7.39 35.99 -52.35
CA GLY A 776 7.14 37.24 -51.66
C GLY A 776 5.93 37.33 -50.71
N GLY A 777 6.18 37.61 -49.45
CA GLY A 777 5.17 38.23 -48.62
C GLY A 777 5.47 38.17 -47.12
N ASP A 778 6.10 39.23 -46.61
CA ASP A 778 6.31 39.51 -45.19
C ASP A 778 5.03 39.51 -44.39
N GLY A 779 5.06 38.89 -43.20
CA GLY A 779 3.99 38.94 -42.22
C GLY A 779 4.49 38.82 -40.81
N ASN A 780 4.68 39.95 -40.20
CA ASN A 780 5.08 40.27 -38.83
C ASN A 780 4.20 39.54 -37.81
N GLY A 781 4.78 38.68 -36.99
CA GLY A 781 4.13 38.04 -35.87
C GLY A 781 4.92 38.28 -34.57
N ASN A 782 4.33 39.06 -33.72
CA ASN A 782 4.82 39.59 -32.45
C ASN A 782 5.07 38.43 -31.47
N GLY A 783 6.33 38.10 -31.20
CA GLY A 783 6.78 37.19 -30.16
C GLY A 783 7.03 37.97 -28.86
N GLY A 784 6.11 37.88 -27.91
CA GLY A 784 6.33 38.36 -26.56
C GLY A 784 7.35 37.49 -25.83
N GLY A 785 8.56 38.00 -25.66
CA GLY A 785 9.57 37.34 -24.81
C GLY A 785 9.24 37.52 -23.35
N PHE A 786 9.27 36.46 -22.59
CA PHE A 786 9.09 36.49 -21.16
C PHE A 786 10.45 36.70 -20.46
N ASN A 787 10.55 37.77 -19.66
CA ASN A 787 11.63 38.00 -18.71
C ASN A 787 11.30 37.23 -17.42
N GLY A 788 12.03 36.16 -17.15
CA GLY A 788 11.95 35.41 -15.88
C GLY A 788 12.48 36.25 -14.72
N THR A 789 11.63 36.53 -13.75
CA THR A 789 12.06 36.91 -12.40
C THR A 789 12.23 35.67 -11.54
N PRO A 790 13.17 35.60 -10.58
CA PRO A 790 13.32 34.45 -9.71
C PRO A 790 12.06 34.20 -8.90
N VAL A 791 11.52 33.01 -8.98
CA VAL A 791 10.35 32.56 -8.23
C VAL A 791 10.75 32.33 -6.77
N THR A 792 9.99 32.91 -5.85
CA THR A 792 10.11 32.62 -4.41
C THR A 792 9.39 31.31 -4.12
N ASP A 793 10.04 30.42 -3.36
CA ASP A 793 9.52 29.13 -2.95
C ASP A 793 8.16 29.24 -2.25
N PRO A 794 7.06 28.73 -2.80
CA PRO A 794 5.72 28.86 -2.23
C PRO A 794 5.49 28.02 -0.98
N LEU A 795 6.34 27.03 -0.70
CA LEU A 795 6.23 26.15 0.46
C LEU A 795 7.11 26.59 1.63
N ALA A 796 8.00 27.56 1.44
CA ALA A 796 8.90 28.04 2.50
C ALA A 796 8.17 28.75 3.67
N ASN A 797 6.87 29.07 3.53
CA ASN A 797 6.06 29.79 4.52
C ASN A 797 4.86 29.00 5.04
N LEU A 798 4.81 27.67 4.87
CA LEU A 798 3.79 26.84 5.49
C LEU A 798 4.27 26.32 6.85
N PRO A 799 3.40 26.36 7.91
CA PRO A 799 3.77 25.96 9.25
C PRO A 799 4.13 24.49 9.40
#